data_eaa628cc6784285a04d0f825854b71a8
#
_entry.id   eaa628cc6784285a04d0f825854b71a8
#
_cell.length_a   1.000
_cell.length_b   1.000
_cell.length_c   1.000
_cell.angle_alpha   90.00
_cell.angle_beta   90.00
_cell.angle_gamma   90.00
#
_symmetry.space_group_name_H-M   'P 1'
#
loop_
_entity.id
_entity.type
_entity.pdbx_description
1 polymer ?
#
loop_
_entity_poly.entity_id
_entity_poly.type
_entity_poly.pdbx_seq_one_letter_code
_entity_poly.pdbx_strand_id
1 'polypeptide(L)'
;MSELINRENFGYNKNEFLEFCNDNSNIPKGTFQIKKRGSSYYWYYTLSINVTDRVKYLSKAYVSDDNISSFSYALKKLKSKYAIDNNNNFDSSVPAGDLSNKWSSHKFNMKLVNPSNKRKYTVIIVGTGLAGASAAATMAELGYNVLAFSYHESPRRAHSIAAQGGINAAKNYQNDGDSIHRLFYDTIKGGDYRSREANVYRLAELSGNIIDQCVAQGVPFAREYGGHLDNRSFGGAQVSRTFYARGQTGQQLLLGAYSALVRQMHLKKVKFHPRHEMLDVVKIDGHAKGIVTRELTTGKISSIAADCVILATGGYGNVFYLSTNAMASNVTASWRAHKKGAYFANPCFTQIHPTCIPVSSGHQSKLTLMSESLRNDGRVWVPLKKKDTRSPSDIPEDERDYYLERIYPSFGNLVPRDVASRRAKEMCDQGRGVGKTGLAVYLDFKDVINREGQNWVSEKYGNLFDMYKQITGENPYKTPMMIYPAVHYTMGGLWVDYNLMSSIPGLHVLGEANFSDHGANRLGASALMQGLADGYFVIPYTIGNYLATQKPFTDSNHNAFKDAVQNVKNNLNQLLSIKGKKTVDDIHRELGKVMWDYVGMSRSKEGLKKALDLIPKIRNDFYTNVNIPGSSDELNTELEKAGRLADFIDLGELMAIDALNREESCGGHFREEHQTKDNEAKRNDEDFAYVSAWEITEKKYKLHKEQLDFESVKLTTRSYK
;
A
#
# COMPACT_ATOMS: atom_id res chain seq x y z
N MET A 1 4.20 1.87 44.69
CA MET A 1 4.39 0.50 45.21
C MET A 1 3.85 -0.44 44.12
N SER A 2 4.73 -1.17 43.45
CA SER A 2 4.28 -2.20 42.51
C SER A 2 3.75 -3.36 43.34
N GLU A 3 2.45 -3.64 43.31
CA GLU A 3 1.90 -4.89 43.81
C GLU A 3 2.67 -6.03 43.15
N LEU A 4 3.28 -6.87 43.96
CA LEU A 4 3.88 -8.13 43.50
C LEU A 4 2.74 -9.05 43.05
N ILE A 5 2.47 -9.05 41.76
CA ILE A 5 1.46 -9.90 41.14
C ILE A 5 1.96 -11.34 41.28
N ASN A 6 1.17 -12.21 41.88
CA ASN A 6 1.53 -13.61 42.05
C ASN A 6 1.62 -14.28 40.67
N ARG A 7 2.83 -14.74 40.28
CA ARG A 7 3.10 -15.38 38.98
C ARG A 7 2.30 -16.66 38.75
N GLU A 8 1.95 -17.36 39.82
CA GLU A 8 1.17 -18.60 39.76
C GLU A 8 -0.24 -18.37 39.21
N ASN A 9 -0.84 -17.20 39.47
CA ASN A 9 -2.16 -16.84 38.94
C ASN A 9 -2.20 -16.65 37.42
N PHE A 10 -1.04 -16.63 36.76
CA PHE A 10 -0.91 -16.45 35.32
C PHE A 10 -0.29 -17.67 34.61
N GLY A 11 -0.32 -18.84 35.28
CA GLY A 11 0.16 -20.09 34.70
C GLY A 11 1.69 -20.16 34.49
N TYR A 12 2.46 -19.37 35.27
CA TYR A 12 3.92 -19.45 35.24
C TYR A 12 4.42 -20.81 35.67
N ASN A 13 5.10 -21.51 34.76
CA ASN A 13 5.71 -22.80 35.01
C ASN A 13 7.25 -22.68 34.97
N LYS A 14 7.87 -22.80 36.15
CA LYS A 14 9.33 -22.66 36.29
C LYS A 14 10.09 -23.81 35.61
N ASN A 15 9.55 -25.02 35.60
CA ASN A 15 10.17 -26.14 34.92
C ASN A 15 10.13 -25.99 33.41
N GLU A 16 9.00 -25.59 32.85
CA GLU A 16 8.85 -25.27 31.43
C GLU A 16 9.84 -24.18 30.98
N PHE A 17 10.08 -23.18 31.85
CA PHE A 17 11.08 -22.14 31.56
C PHE A 17 12.52 -22.67 31.58
N LEU A 18 12.86 -23.55 32.49
CA LEU A 18 14.20 -24.14 32.60
C LEU A 18 14.48 -25.07 31.42
N GLU A 19 13.52 -25.92 31.05
CA GLU A 19 13.59 -26.76 29.84
C GLU A 19 13.77 -25.90 28.60
N PHE A 20 12.94 -24.87 28.43
CA PHE A 20 13.04 -23.93 27.34
C PHE A 20 14.42 -23.25 27.24
N CYS A 21 15.01 -22.83 28.36
CA CYS A 21 16.35 -22.23 28.38
C CYS A 21 17.44 -23.24 28.03
N ASN A 22 17.27 -24.51 28.39
CA ASN A 22 18.21 -25.56 28.02
C ASN A 22 18.16 -25.88 26.52
N ASP A 23 16.95 -25.88 25.94
CA ASP A 23 16.74 -26.14 24.51
C ASP A 23 17.10 -24.94 23.61
N ASN A 24 17.24 -23.74 24.17
CA ASN A 24 17.46 -22.51 23.44
C ASN A 24 18.62 -21.69 24.06
N SER A 25 19.82 -22.24 24.01
CA SER A 25 21.04 -21.65 24.60
C SER A 25 21.46 -20.32 23.98
N ASN A 26 20.94 -19.95 22.81
CA ASN A 26 21.15 -18.69 22.13
C ASN A 26 20.31 -17.54 22.71
N ILE A 27 19.33 -17.84 23.60
CA ILE A 27 18.54 -16.79 24.23
C ILE A 27 19.33 -16.22 25.41
N PRO A 28 19.59 -14.88 25.44
CA PRO A 28 20.32 -14.26 26.54
C PRO A 28 19.61 -14.49 27.89
N LYS A 29 20.40 -14.76 28.96
CA LYS A 29 19.86 -14.97 30.30
C LYS A 29 19.01 -13.79 30.77
N GLY A 30 17.83 -14.08 31.29
CA GLY A 30 16.89 -13.09 31.79
C GLY A 30 15.81 -13.69 32.69
N THR A 31 14.85 -12.85 33.06
CA THR A 31 13.72 -13.27 33.92
C THR A 31 12.40 -12.76 33.36
N PHE A 32 11.34 -13.56 33.45
CA PHE A 32 9.99 -13.12 33.17
C PHE A 32 9.41 -12.31 34.32
N GLN A 33 8.73 -11.23 33.99
CA GLN A 33 7.98 -10.38 34.91
C GLN A 33 6.61 -10.10 34.33
N ILE A 34 5.60 -9.97 35.20
CA ILE A 34 4.27 -9.50 34.81
C ILE A 34 4.12 -8.04 35.26
N LYS A 35 3.70 -7.17 34.35
CA LYS A 35 3.44 -5.76 34.64
C LYS A 35 2.03 -5.38 34.24
N LYS A 36 1.32 -4.66 35.12
CA LYS A 36 0.02 -4.07 34.85
C LYS A 36 0.19 -2.76 34.08
N ARG A 37 -0.55 -2.58 32.98
CA ARG A 37 -0.69 -1.30 32.27
C ARG A 37 -2.16 -1.04 31.94
N GLY A 38 -2.71 0.00 32.53
CA GLY A 38 -4.15 0.24 32.50
C GLY A 38 -4.92 -0.91 33.17
N SER A 39 -5.94 -1.43 32.50
CA SER A 39 -6.73 -2.60 32.96
C SER A 39 -6.10 -3.96 32.59
N SER A 40 -4.97 -3.99 31.89
CA SER A 40 -4.41 -5.22 31.31
C SER A 40 -3.05 -5.58 31.89
N TYR A 41 -2.71 -6.88 31.83
CA TYR A 41 -1.45 -7.43 32.30
C TYR A 41 -0.63 -7.90 31.10
N TYR A 42 0.74 -7.80 31.24
CA TYR A 42 1.67 -8.14 30.17
C TYR A 42 2.84 -8.93 30.70
N TRP A 43 3.29 -9.93 29.94
CA TRP A 43 4.55 -10.60 30.15
C TRP A 43 5.72 -9.78 29.63
N TYR A 44 6.76 -9.62 30.44
CA TYR A 44 8.03 -8.98 30.10
C TYR A 44 9.16 -9.95 30.31
N TYR A 45 10.07 -10.01 29.37
CA TYR A 45 11.33 -10.67 29.55
C TYR A 45 12.41 -9.61 29.78
N THR A 46 13.06 -9.65 30.92
CA THR A 46 14.10 -8.70 31.33
C THR A 46 15.44 -9.41 31.29
N LEU A 47 16.40 -8.92 30.49
CA LEU A 47 17.74 -9.48 30.43
C LEU A 47 18.50 -9.26 31.73
N SER A 48 19.29 -10.26 32.13
CA SER A 48 20.29 -10.12 33.17
C SER A 48 21.57 -9.60 32.53
N ILE A 49 21.72 -8.27 32.44
CA ILE A 49 22.93 -7.62 31.95
C ILE A 49 23.67 -6.98 33.16
N ASN A 50 24.98 -7.06 33.17
CA ASN A 50 25.81 -6.45 34.20
C ASN A 50 25.52 -4.96 34.41
N VAL A 51 25.47 -4.57 35.63
CA VAL A 51 25.10 -3.40 36.42
C VAL A 51 25.15 -2.00 35.80
N THR A 52 25.63 -1.79 34.59
CA THR A 52 25.77 -0.46 33.97
C THR A 52 24.79 -0.16 32.83
N ASP A 53 24.11 -1.14 32.24
CA ASP A 53 23.15 -0.88 31.16
C ASP A 53 21.71 -1.12 31.60
N ARG A 54 20.91 -0.05 31.48
CA ARG A 54 19.48 -0.06 31.82
C ARG A 54 18.72 -1.07 30.98
N VAL A 55 17.93 -1.88 31.68
CA VAL A 55 16.94 -2.85 31.21
C VAL A 55 16.41 -2.61 29.79
N LYS A 56 16.84 -3.42 28.83
CA LYS A 56 16.21 -3.47 27.51
C LYS A 56 15.03 -4.46 27.55
N TYR A 57 13.84 -4.00 27.22
CA TYR A 57 12.64 -4.82 27.08
C TYR A 57 12.69 -5.58 25.76
N LEU A 58 12.57 -6.91 25.81
CA LEU A 58 12.76 -7.75 24.62
C LEU A 58 11.48 -8.38 24.08
N SER A 59 10.46 -8.55 24.89
CA SER A 59 9.18 -9.05 24.41
C SER A 59 8.06 -8.76 25.40
N LYS A 60 6.85 -8.52 24.87
CA LYS A 60 5.60 -8.43 25.59
C LYS A 60 4.66 -9.50 25.09
N ALA A 61 4.04 -10.26 25.97
CA ALA A 61 2.88 -11.08 25.68
C ALA A 61 1.68 -10.48 26.40
N TYR A 62 0.61 -10.21 25.66
CA TYR A 62 -0.63 -9.70 26.24
C TYR A 62 -1.33 -10.80 27.02
N VAL A 63 -1.78 -10.48 28.22
CA VAL A 63 -2.58 -11.35 29.09
C VAL A 63 -3.98 -10.74 29.17
N SER A 64 -5.00 -11.38 28.56
CA SER A 64 -6.38 -10.92 28.69
C SER A 64 -7.09 -11.65 29.83
N ASP A 65 -8.10 -11.01 30.41
CA ASP A 65 -8.89 -11.63 31.49
C ASP A 65 -9.67 -12.88 31.02
N ASP A 66 -9.93 -13.01 29.70
CA ASP A 66 -10.73 -14.10 29.11
C ASP A 66 -9.92 -15.23 28.46
N ASN A 67 -8.65 -14.98 28.16
CA ASN A 67 -7.71 -15.98 27.66
C ASN A 67 -6.33 -15.62 28.19
N ILE A 68 -5.98 -16.19 29.29
CA ILE A 68 -4.61 -16.18 29.78
C ILE A 68 -3.79 -16.83 28.69
N SER A 69 -3.12 -15.99 27.88
CA SER A 69 -2.10 -16.52 26.98
C SER A 69 -1.11 -17.21 27.89
N SER A 70 -1.07 -18.52 27.80
CA SER A 70 -0.29 -19.35 28.69
C SER A 70 1.15 -18.87 28.66
N PHE A 71 1.88 -19.08 29.74
CA PHE A 71 3.31 -18.80 29.82
C PHE A 71 4.07 -19.42 28.64
N SER A 72 3.63 -20.57 28.14
CA SER A 72 4.09 -21.22 26.91
C SER A 72 4.02 -20.30 25.68
N TYR A 73 3.00 -19.46 25.55
CA TYR A 73 2.92 -18.47 24.49
C TYR A 73 3.99 -17.37 24.61
N ALA A 74 4.26 -16.91 25.84
CA ALA A 74 5.33 -15.94 26.09
C ALA A 74 6.71 -16.54 25.77
N LEU A 75 6.94 -17.83 26.11
CA LEU A 75 8.15 -18.56 25.73
C LEU A 75 8.29 -18.71 24.21
N LYS A 76 7.22 -19.10 23.53
CA LYS A 76 7.21 -19.21 22.06
C LYS A 76 7.54 -17.88 21.38
N LYS A 77 7.00 -16.75 21.88
CA LYS A 77 7.36 -15.41 21.42
C LYS A 77 8.83 -15.06 21.69
N LEU A 78 9.34 -15.42 22.85
CA LEU A 78 10.74 -15.21 23.17
C LEU A 78 11.64 -16.02 22.23
N LYS A 79 11.31 -17.28 21.96
CA LYS A 79 12.02 -18.15 21.03
C LYS A 79 12.02 -17.55 19.60
N SER A 80 10.86 -17.10 19.10
CA SER A 80 10.77 -16.51 17.77
C SER A 80 11.62 -15.23 17.62
N LYS A 81 11.76 -14.46 18.70
CA LYS A 81 12.59 -13.24 18.73
C LYS A 81 14.09 -13.53 18.68
N TYR A 82 14.55 -14.65 19.24
CA TYR A 82 15.95 -15.06 19.25
C TYR A 82 16.30 -16.15 18.24
N ALA A 83 15.31 -16.85 17.69
CA ALA A 83 15.49 -17.80 16.59
C ALA A 83 15.66 -17.09 15.22
N ILE A 84 15.54 -15.76 15.19
CA ILE A 84 15.94 -14.97 14.05
C ILE A 84 17.47 -15.11 13.96
N ASP A 85 17.93 -15.77 12.89
CA ASP A 85 19.33 -15.88 12.52
C ASP A 85 20.07 -14.59 12.86
N ASN A 86 21.09 -14.67 13.72
CA ASN A 86 21.97 -13.54 14.08
C ASN A 86 22.70 -12.91 12.87
N ASN A 87 22.49 -13.41 11.67
CA ASN A 87 22.99 -12.89 10.40
C ASN A 87 22.01 -11.96 9.64
N ASN A 88 20.80 -11.74 10.16
CA ASN A 88 19.83 -10.84 9.51
C ASN A 88 19.69 -9.54 10.33
N ASN A 89 20.46 -8.52 9.96
CA ASN A 89 20.29 -7.12 10.40
C ASN A 89 18.96 -6.54 9.86
N PHE A 90 17.83 -7.15 10.26
CA PHE A 90 16.50 -6.70 9.87
C PHE A 90 15.97 -5.77 10.97
N ASP A 91 16.54 -4.57 11.02
CA ASP A 91 16.17 -3.55 12.00
C ASP A 91 15.21 -2.55 11.35
N SER A 92 13.98 -2.51 11.85
CA SER A 92 12.97 -1.52 11.43
C SER A 92 13.29 -0.09 11.89
N SER A 93 14.35 0.12 12.67
CA SER A 93 14.80 1.43 13.18
C SER A 93 13.71 2.21 13.94
N VAL A 94 12.72 1.51 14.49
CA VAL A 94 11.65 2.14 15.27
C VAL A 94 12.25 2.63 16.61
N PRO A 95 12.15 3.94 16.92
CA PRO A 95 12.73 4.49 18.14
C PRO A 95 12.02 3.94 19.40
N ALA A 96 12.75 3.84 20.50
CA ALA A 96 12.19 3.49 21.79
C ALA A 96 11.34 4.63 22.37
N GLY A 97 10.54 4.34 23.41
CA GLY A 97 9.75 5.33 24.12
C GLY A 97 8.26 5.25 23.83
N ASP A 98 7.50 6.19 24.41
CA ASP A 98 6.04 6.23 24.29
C ASP A 98 5.62 6.56 22.87
N LEU A 99 4.55 5.89 22.41
CA LEU A 99 4.06 6.00 21.03
C LEU A 99 3.80 7.45 20.61
N SER A 100 3.16 8.24 21.46
CA SER A 100 2.82 9.65 21.23
C SER A 100 4.02 10.58 21.06
N ASN A 101 5.18 10.18 21.55
CA ASN A 101 6.39 11.01 21.53
C ASN A 101 7.49 10.46 20.60
N LYS A 102 7.27 9.28 19.99
CA LYS A 102 8.30 8.62 19.19
C LYS A 102 8.82 9.50 18.04
N TRP A 103 7.91 10.07 17.27
CA TRP A 103 8.29 10.88 16.11
C TRP A 103 8.96 12.20 16.51
N SER A 104 8.43 12.93 17.48
CA SER A 104 9.01 14.17 17.94
C SER A 104 10.39 13.99 18.57
N SER A 105 10.56 12.96 19.41
CA SER A 105 11.86 12.60 19.99
C SER A 105 12.85 12.13 18.93
N HIS A 106 12.39 11.36 17.95
CA HIS A 106 13.23 10.89 16.84
C HIS A 106 13.76 12.08 16.02
N LYS A 107 12.89 13.01 15.63
CA LYS A 107 13.29 14.24 14.92
C LYS A 107 14.32 15.06 15.70
N PHE A 108 14.09 15.22 17.01
CA PHE A 108 14.99 15.99 17.87
C PHE A 108 16.40 15.38 17.92
N ASN A 109 16.52 14.07 17.89
CA ASN A 109 17.79 13.35 17.97
C ASN A 109 18.52 13.20 16.62
N MET A 110 17.90 13.61 15.50
CA MET A 110 18.53 13.50 14.16
C MET A 110 19.64 14.52 14.00
N LYS A 111 20.75 14.06 13.39
CA LYS A 111 21.85 14.93 12.95
C LYS A 111 21.56 15.38 11.51
N LEU A 112 21.12 16.60 11.33
CA LEU A 112 20.77 17.11 10.02
C LEU A 112 21.98 17.75 9.33
N VAL A 113 22.00 17.68 7.99
CA VAL A 113 23.00 18.40 7.17
C VAL A 113 22.92 19.90 7.46
N ASN A 114 24.06 20.51 7.72
CA ASN A 114 24.13 21.97 7.89
C ASN A 114 23.56 22.69 6.65
N PRO A 115 22.70 23.71 6.81
CA PRO A 115 22.07 24.41 5.69
C PRO A 115 23.02 24.87 4.60
N SER A 116 24.22 25.36 4.95
CA SER A 116 25.23 25.80 3.98
C SER A 116 25.81 24.69 3.13
N ASN A 117 25.74 23.43 3.59
CA ASN A 117 26.27 22.27 2.92
C ASN A 117 25.23 21.50 2.07
N LYS A 118 23.93 21.75 2.27
CA LYS A 118 22.87 21.03 1.56
C LYS A 118 23.02 21.08 0.04
N ARG A 119 23.43 22.21 -0.52
CA ARG A 119 23.69 22.42 -1.94
C ARG A 119 24.81 21.52 -2.53
N LYS A 120 25.58 20.84 -1.69
CA LYS A 120 26.62 19.91 -2.12
C LYS A 120 26.06 18.50 -2.41
N TYR A 121 24.85 18.22 -1.96
CA TYR A 121 24.22 16.91 -2.12
C TYR A 121 23.15 16.96 -3.20
N THR A 122 23.14 15.90 -4.00
CA THR A 122 22.14 15.68 -5.06
C THR A 122 21.20 14.55 -4.66
N VAL A 123 19.91 14.81 -4.77
CA VAL A 123 18.83 13.86 -4.48
C VAL A 123 18.10 13.55 -5.77
N ILE A 124 18.05 12.28 -6.16
CA ILE A 124 17.21 11.80 -7.26
C ILE A 124 15.83 11.41 -6.73
N ILE A 125 14.78 11.82 -7.43
CA ILE A 125 13.39 11.41 -7.13
C ILE A 125 12.79 10.80 -8.39
N VAL A 126 12.40 9.53 -8.30
CA VAL A 126 11.78 8.78 -9.38
C VAL A 126 10.28 8.66 -9.09
N GLY A 127 9.48 9.22 -9.99
CA GLY A 127 8.03 9.37 -9.80
C GLY A 127 7.68 10.76 -9.26
N THR A 128 6.76 11.43 -9.94
CA THR A 128 6.31 12.79 -9.60
C THR A 128 4.79 12.85 -9.38
N GLY A 129 4.21 11.75 -8.88
CA GLY A 129 2.89 11.74 -8.29
C GLY A 129 2.87 12.54 -6.99
N LEU A 130 1.84 12.37 -6.18
CA LEU A 130 1.63 13.18 -4.99
C LEU A 130 2.81 13.10 -4.01
N ALA A 131 3.31 11.89 -3.73
CA ALA A 131 4.45 11.68 -2.85
C ALA A 131 5.76 12.25 -3.41
N GLY A 132 6.04 12.00 -4.70
CA GLY A 132 7.29 12.47 -5.31
C GLY A 132 7.30 13.97 -5.59
N ALA A 133 6.18 14.58 -5.97
CA ALA A 133 6.09 16.02 -6.18
C ALA A 133 6.25 16.80 -4.86
N SER A 134 5.61 16.32 -3.78
CA SER A 134 5.77 16.90 -2.44
C SER A 134 7.21 16.77 -1.93
N ALA A 135 7.82 15.60 -2.11
CA ALA A 135 9.21 15.36 -1.75
C ALA A 135 10.17 16.27 -2.53
N ALA A 136 10.00 16.36 -3.86
CA ALA A 136 10.87 17.17 -4.71
C ALA A 136 10.79 18.66 -4.35
N ALA A 137 9.58 19.18 -4.13
CA ALA A 137 9.39 20.55 -3.70
C ALA A 137 10.08 20.82 -2.36
N THR A 138 9.85 19.96 -1.37
CA THR A 138 10.39 20.13 -0.01
C THR A 138 11.91 20.02 0.04
N MET A 139 12.48 19.01 -0.60
CA MET A 139 13.95 18.86 -0.63
C MET A 139 14.64 20.03 -1.32
N ALA A 140 14.05 20.57 -2.39
CA ALA A 140 14.56 21.74 -3.07
C ALA A 140 14.43 23.03 -2.24
N GLU A 141 13.32 23.20 -1.51
CA GLU A 141 13.12 24.32 -0.57
C GLU A 141 14.15 24.28 0.57
N LEU A 142 14.51 23.10 1.02
CA LEU A 142 15.55 22.92 2.05
C LEU A 142 16.96 23.20 1.54
N GLY A 143 17.17 23.34 0.22
CA GLY A 143 18.45 23.71 -0.38
C GLY A 143 19.28 22.60 -0.97
N TYR A 144 18.73 21.39 -1.15
CA TYR A 144 19.38 20.29 -1.87
C TYR A 144 19.25 20.47 -3.40
N ASN A 145 20.17 19.90 -4.16
CA ASN A 145 20.02 19.77 -5.62
C ASN A 145 19.07 18.59 -5.89
N VAL A 146 18.01 18.83 -6.64
CA VAL A 146 16.99 17.80 -6.90
C VAL A 146 16.91 17.50 -8.40
N LEU A 147 16.98 16.21 -8.73
CA LEU A 147 16.72 15.67 -10.06
C LEU A 147 15.43 14.83 -9.99
N ALA A 148 14.37 15.30 -10.63
CA ALA A 148 13.07 14.64 -10.61
C ALA A 148 12.77 13.97 -11.96
N PHE A 149 12.41 12.69 -11.95
CA PHE A 149 12.15 11.87 -13.12
C PHE A 149 10.68 11.47 -13.16
N SER A 150 10.04 11.65 -14.32
CA SER A 150 8.67 11.24 -14.55
C SER A 150 8.57 10.34 -15.78
N TYR A 151 7.82 9.24 -15.64
CA TYR A 151 7.46 8.38 -16.77
C TYR A 151 6.60 9.14 -17.81
N HIS A 152 5.68 9.97 -17.36
CA HIS A 152 4.85 10.81 -18.21
C HIS A 152 5.51 12.14 -18.52
N GLU A 153 4.94 12.86 -19.49
CA GLU A 153 5.33 14.21 -19.85
C GLU A 153 5.02 15.24 -18.76
N SER A 154 4.12 14.92 -17.85
CA SER A 154 3.68 15.81 -16.77
C SER A 154 3.35 15.02 -15.50
N PRO A 155 3.73 15.54 -14.32
CA PRO A 155 3.29 15.01 -13.04
C PRO A 155 1.77 14.86 -12.90
N ARG A 156 1.00 15.73 -13.58
CA ARG A 156 -0.46 15.71 -13.56
C ARG A 156 -1.09 14.42 -14.10
N ARG A 157 -0.33 13.52 -14.74
CA ARG A 157 -0.80 12.22 -15.23
C ARG A 157 -0.52 11.07 -14.28
N ALA A 158 -0.02 11.35 -13.09
CA ALA A 158 0.18 10.35 -12.05
C ALA A 158 -1.16 9.77 -11.56
N HIS A 159 -1.12 8.56 -11.03
CA HIS A 159 -2.32 7.86 -10.54
C HIS A 159 -3.08 8.65 -9.46
N SER A 160 -2.40 9.48 -8.67
CA SER A 160 -3.02 10.34 -7.65
C SER A 160 -4.20 11.16 -8.14
N ILE A 161 -4.21 11.54 -9.45
CA ILE A 161 -5.32 12.28 -10.05
C ILE A 161 -6.65 11.52 -10.05
N ALA A 162 -6.59 10.18 -10.03
CA ALA A 162 -7.78 9.32 -10.10
C ALA A 162 -8.51 9.18 -8.76
N ALA A 163 -7.93 9.62 -7.64
CA ALA A 163 -8.56 9.54 -6.33
C ALA A 163 -9.67 10.58 -6.19
N GLN A 164 -10.89 10.14 -5.87
CA GLN A 164 -12.09 10.96 -5.88
C GLN A 164 -12.63 11.26 -4.47
N GLY A 165 -12.56 10.28 -3.57
CA GLY A 165 -13.34 10.26 -2.34
C GLY A 165 -12.95 11.29 -1.30
N GLY A 166 -11.67 11.53 -1.07
CA GLY A 166 -11.20 12.45 -0.03
C GLY A 166 -9.83 12.07 0.52
N ILE A 167 -9.45 12.77 1.59
CA ILE A 167 -8.25 12.54 2.40
C ILE A 167 -8.61 12.62 3.88
N ASN A 168 -8.16 11.62 4.66
CA ASN A 168 -8.43 11.56 6.10
C ASN A 168 -7.49 12.49 6.89
N ALA A 169 -8.04 13.11 7.94
CA ALA A 169 -7.26 13.79 8.97
C ALA A 169 -8.01 13.85 10.31
N ALA A 170 -7.29 13.64 11.40
CA ALA A 170 -7.83 13.64 12.76
C ALA A 170 -7.98 15.07 13.31
N LYS A 171 -8.90 15.86 12.73
CA LYS A 171 -9.17 17.25 13.14
C LYS A 171 -10.39 17.44 14.04
N ASN A 172 -11.25 16.43 14.13
CA ASN A 172 -12.47 16.44 14.98
C ASN A 172 -13.37 17.67 14.81
N TYR A 173 -13.53 18.18 13.59
CA TYR A 173 -14.31 19.40 13.33
C TYR A 173 -15.81 19.24 13.63
N GLN A 174 -16.35 18.02 13.49
CA GLN A 174 -17.75 17.71 13.81
C GLN A 174 -17.96 17.38 15.30
N ASN A 175 -16.90 17.35 16.09
CA ASN A 175 -16.95 16.97 17.51
C ASN A 175 -17.62 15.62 17.77
N ASP A 176 -17.42 14.66 16.87
CA ASP A 176 -17.99 13.31 16.91
C ASP A 176 -17.03 12.28 17.55
N GLY A 177 -16.03 12.77 18.28
CA GLY A 177 -15.08 11.95 19.05
C GLY A 177 -13.92 11.43 18.22
N ASP A 178 -13.57 12.06 17.09
CA ASP A 178 -12.34 11.74 16.38
C ASP A 178 -11.10 12.24 17.10
N SER A 179 -9.97 11.56 16.90
CA SER A 179 -8.68 11.91 17.47
C SER A 179 -7.54 11.22 16.73
N ILE A 180 -6.31 11.65 16.96
CA ILE A 180 -5.11 10.97 16.45
C ILE A 180 -5.09 9.51 16.88
N HIS A 181 -5.39 9.22 18.15
CA HIS A 181 -5.43 7.84 18.65
C HIS A 181 -6.55 7.03 18.00
N ARG A 182 -7.71 7.61 17.74
CA ARG A 182 -8.81 6.94 17.06
C ARG A 182 -8.47 6.64 15.59
N LEU A 183 -7.90 7.59 14.87
CA LEU A 183 -7.44 7.36 13.49
C LEU A 183 -6.36 6.27 13.43
N PHE A 184 -5.41 6.30 14.37
CA PHE A 184 -4.39 5.27 14.53
C PHE A 184 -5.03 3.89 14.80
N TYR A 185 -5.92 3.79 15.79
CA TYR A 185 -6.60 2.54 16.13
C TYR A 185 -7.40 1.98 14.96
N ASP A 186 -8.20 2.82 14.30
CA ASP A 186 -9.01 2.42 13.15
C ASP A 186 -8.14 1.94 11.99
N THR A 187 -6.98 2.56 11.77
CA THR A 187 -6.03 2.17 10.71
C THR A 187 -5.37 0.82 11.02
N ILE A 188 -4.90 0.61 12.24
CA ILE A 188 -4.32 -0.68 12.67
C ILE A 188 -5.37 -1.80 12.59
N LYS A 189 -6.55 -1.58 13.17
CA LYS A 189 -7.64 -2.56 13.14
C LYS A 189 -8.15 -2.82 11.73
N GLY A 190 -8.34 -1.75 10.95
CA GLY A 190 -8.77 -1.83 9.54
C GLY A 190 -7.77 -2.57 8.66
N GLY A 191 -6.47 -2.46 8.95
CA GLY A 191 -5.37 -3.18 8.32
C GLY A 191 -5.10 -4.59 8.87
N ASP A 192 -6.00 -5.10 9.70
CA ASP A 192 -5.91 -6.42 10.32
C ASP A 192 -4.60 -6.67 11.07
N TYR A 193 -4.10 -5.63 11.75
CA TYR A 193 -2.90 -5.74 12.58
C TYR A 193 -1.68 -6.30 11.80
N ARG A 194 -1.46 -5.83 10.57
CA ARG A 194 -0.33 -6.23 9.71
C ARG A 194 0.56 -5.04 9.32
N SER A 195 0.57 -4.00 10.19
CA SER A 195 1.42 -2.81 10.06
C SER A 195 2.07 -2.45 11.40
N ARG A 196 3.15 -1.67 11.37
CA ARG A 196 3.85 -1.19 12.57
C ARG A 196 3.06 -0.10 13.27
N GLU A 197 2.81 -0.25 14.58
CA GLU A 197 2.13 0.79 15.37
C GLU A 197 2.78 2.17 15.24
N ALA A 198 4.11 2.22 15.33
CA ALA A 198 4.86 3.48 15.31
C ALA A 198 4.68 4.24 13.98
N ASN A 199 4.70 3.55 12.85
CA ASN A 199 4.52 4.15 11.54
C ASN A 199 3.09 4.68 11.38
N VAL A 200 2.09 3.87 11.77
CA VAL A 200 0.68 4.26 11.67
C VAL A 200 0.35 5.42 12.62
N TYR A 201 0.91 5.44 13.83
CA TYR A 201 0.70 6.56 14.76
C TYR A 201 1.30 7.85 14.21
N ARG A 202 2.51 7.79 13.67
CA ARG A 202 3.15 8.94 12.99
C ARG A 202 2.27 9.48 11.86
N LEU A 203 1.71 8.59 11.04
CA LEU A 203 0.81 8.98 9.95
C LEU A 203 -0.44 9.69 10.48
N ALA A 204 -1.05 9.17 11.55
CA ALA A 204 -2.21 9.78 12.19
C ALA A 204 -1.88 11.15 12.82
N GLU A 205 -0.73 11.25 13.48
CA GLU A 205 -0.23 12.50 14.09
C GLU A 205 -0.03 13.60 13.03
N LEU A 206 0.54 13.24 11.87
CA LEU A 206 0.82 14.20 10.78
C LEU A 206 -0.42 14.58 9.97
N SER A 207 -1.52 13.84 10.08
CA SER A 207 -2.70 14.01 9.23
C SER A 207 -3.30 15.42 9.25
N GLY A 208 -3.35 16.04 10.43
CA GLY A 208 -3.82 17.42 10.57
C GLY A 208 -2.94 18.43 9.81
N ASN A 209 -1.63 18.30 9.95
CA ASN A 209 -0.65 19.18 9.30
C ASN A 209 -0.71 19.08 7.76
N ILE A 210 -1.03 17.89 7.25
CA ILE A 210 -1.20 17.67 5.81
C ILE A 210 -2.34 18.52 5.25
N ILE A 211 -3.50 18.56 5.94
CA ILE A 211 -4.64 19.38 5.52
C ILE A 211 -4.27 20.85 5.54
N ASP A 212 -3.61 21.32 6.62
CA ASP A 212 -3.18 22.71 6.73
C ASP A 212 -2.21 23.11 5.62
N GLN A 213 -1.25 22.25 5.28
CA GLN A 213 -0.34 22.43 4.15
C GLN A 213 -1.08 22.50 2.82
N CYS A 214 -2.04 21.62 2.58
CA CYS A 214 -2.83 21.60 1.34
C CYS A 214 -3.71 22.84 1.22
N VAL A 215 -4.34 23.30 2.31
CA VAL A 215 -5.10 24.56 2.33
C VAL A 215 -4.20 25.75 2.01
N ALA A 216 -3.01 25.82 2.60
CA ALA A 216 -2.02 26.88 2.33
C ALA A 216 -1.54 26.86 0.85
N GLN A 217 -1.55 25.70 0.20
CA GLN A 217 -1.24 25.56 -1.23
C GLN A 217 -2.43 25.87 -2.16
N GLY A 218 -3.59 26.25 -1.59
CA GLY A 218 -4.77 26.63 -2.38
C GLY A 218 -5.65 25.46 -2.84
N VAL A 219 -5.54 24.30 -2.19
CA VAL A 219 -6.44 23.17 -2.48
C VAL A 219 -7.88 23.55 -2.09
N PRO A 220 -8.84 23.53 -3.03
CA PRO A 220 -10.21 24.00 -2.80
C PRO A 220 -11.06 22.91 -2.14
N PHE A 221 -10.77 22.59 -0.90
CA PHE A 221 -11.63 21.70 -0.11
C PHE A 221 -13.04 22.26 0.03
N ALA A 222 -14.02 21.37 0.07
CA ALA A 222 -15.39 21.73 0.37
C ALA A 222 -15.45 22.46 1.74
N ARG A 223 -16.38 23.42 1.85
CA ARG A 223 -16.62 24.20 3.05
C ARG A 223 -18.09 24.17 3.40
N GLU A 224 -18.38 24.18 4.68
CA GLU A 224 -19.70 24.39 5.21
C GLU A 224 -20.08 25.90 5.19
N TYR A 225 -21.33 26.20 5.48
CA TYR A 225 -21.85 27.56 5.41
C TYR A 225 -21.07 28.57 6.25
N GLY A 226 -20.57 28.16 7.42
CA GLY A 226 -19.72 28.98 8.29
C GLY A 226 -18.30 29.22 7.80
N GLY A 227 -17.92 28.63 6.66
CA GLY A 227 -16.61 28.80 6.05
C GLY A 227 -15.53 27.81 6.55
N HIS A 228 -15.82 26.99 7.52
CA HIS A 228 -14.94 25.90 7.95
C HIS A 228 -14.85 24.81 6.89
N LEU A 229 -13.75 24.03 6.90
CA LEU A 229 -13.61 22.89 6.01
C LEU A 229 -14.67 21.84 6.35
N ASP A 230 -15.41 21.42 5.33
CA ASP A 230 -16.38 20.33 5.46
C ASP A 230 -15.66 18.98 5.46
N ASN A 231 -16.16 18.06 6.28
CA ASN A 231 -15.68 16.69 6.36
C ASN A 231 -16.84 15.71 6.53
N ARG A 232 -16.61 14.45 6.21
CA ARG A 232 -17.64 13.41 6.23
C ARG A 232 -17.05 12.07 6.68
N SER A 233 -17.92 11.15 7.09
CA SER A 233 -17.57 9.74 7.24
C SER A 233 -17.32 9.12 5.87
N PHE A 234 -16.43 8.13 5.81
CA PHE A 234 -16.03 7.49 4.55
C PHE A 234 -15.55 6.06 4.80
N GLY A 235 -16.04 5.12 3.98
CA GLY A 235 -15.59 3.73 3.85
C GLY A 235 -15.04 3.06 5.12
N GLY A 236 -15.91 2.59 6.00
CA GLY A 236 -15.54 1.86 7.22
C GLY A 236 -15.22 2.73 8.45
N ALA A 237 -15.22 4.08 8.33
CA ALA A 237 -15.09 4.99 9.47
C ALA A 237 -16.46 5.51 9.91
N GLN A 238 -16.72 5.45 11.22
CA GLN A 238 -17.97 5.94 11.82
C GLN A 238 -17.89 7.40 12.28
N VAL A 239 -16.77 8.06 12.04
CA VAL A 239 -16.53 9.47 12.37
C VAL A 239 -16.23 10.28 11.12
N SER A 240 -16.53 11.58 11.19
CA SER A 240 -16.34 12.53 10.09
C SER A 240 -14.92 13.04 10.09
N ARG A 241 -14.03 12.39 9.32
CA ARG A 241 -12.61 12.75 9.22
C ARG A 241 -12.11 12.95 7.79
N THR A 242 -12.97 12.72 6.78
CA THR A 242 -12.56 12.76 5.37
C THR A 242 -12.86 14.13 4.78
N PHE A 243 -11.80 14.89 4.50
CA PHE A 243 -11.83 16.17 3.78
C PHE A 243 -11.85 15.90 2.29
N TYR A 244 -12.59 16.69 1.51
CA TYR A 244 -12.84 16.38 0.11
C TYR A 244 -13.02 17.62 -0.78
N ALA A 245 -12.81 17.46 -2.08
CA ALA A 245 -13.06 18.46 -3.13
C ALA A 245 -14.02 17.85 -4.16
N ARG A 246 -15.23 17.49 -3.74
CA ARG A 246 -16.40 17.03 -4.52
C ARG A 246 -16.05 16.18 -5.76
N GLY A 247 -15.48 14.97 -5.54
CA GLY A 247 -15.11 14.02 -6.61
C GLY A 247 -13.78 14.30 -7.30
N GLN A 248 -13.08 15.38 -6.96
CA GLN A 248 -11.81 15.79 -7.57
C GLN A 248 -10.65 15.87 -6.56
N THR A 249 -10.78 15.25 -5.40
CA THR A 249 -9.82 15.44 -4.29
C THR A 249 -8.39 15.13 -4.70
N GLY A 250 -8.15 13.98 -5.33
CA GLY A 250 -6.81 13.60 -5.77
C GLY A 250 -6.23 14.55 -6.81
N GLN A 251 -7.07 15.02 -7.76
CA GLN A 251 -6.66 16.00 -8.76
C GLN A 251 -6.24 17.31 -8.09
N GLN A 252 -7.01 17.83 -7.17
CA GLN A 252 -6.74 19.11 -6.52
C GLN A 252 -5.51 19.04 -5.62
N LEU A 253 -5.35 17.95 -4.86
CA LEU A 253 -4.15 17.71 -4.06
C LEU A 253 -2.89 17.59 -4.94
N LEU A 254 -2.99 16.87 -6.05
CA LEU A 254 -1.87 16.74 -6.99
C LEU A 254 -1.50 18.08 -7.63
N LEU A 255 -2.49 18.92 -7.98
CA LEU A 255 -2.24 20.26 -8.50
C LEU A 255 -1.55 21.15 -7.46
N GLY A 256 -1.91 21.06 -6.18
CA GLY A 256 -1.23 21.78 -5.10
C GLY A 256 0.24 21.36 -4.97
N ALA A 257 0.53 20.06 -4.91
CA ALA A 257 1.89 19.54 -4.86
C ALA A 257 2.69 19.85 -6.15
N TYR A 258 2.03 19.76 -7.30
CA TYR A 258 2.64 20.11 -8.59
C TYR A 258 2.98 21.60 -8.69
N SER A 259 2.13 22.48 -8.18
CA SER A 259 2.41 23.92 -8.14
C SER A 259 3.63 24.25 -7.29
N ALA A 260 3.77 23.58 -6.13
CA ALA A 260 4.96 23.68 -5.30
C ALA A 260 6.23 23.21 -6.03
N LEU A 261 6.14 22.06 -6.72
CA LEU A 261 7.23 21.54 -7.55
C LEU A 261 7.62 22.50 -8.67
N VAL A 262 6.65 23.00 -9.44
CA VAL A 262 6.89 23.93 -10.55
C VAL A 262 7.56 25.22 -10.08
N ARG A 263 7.18 25.73 -8.91
CA ARG A 263 7.86 26.87 -8.29
C ARG A 263 9.36 26.58 -8.10
N GLN A 264 9.74 25.40 -7.62
CA GLN A 264 11.15 25.03 -7.45
C GLN A 264 11.87 24.80 -8.79
N MET A 265 11.16 24.30 -9.79
CA MET A 265 11.68 24.19 -11.16
C MET A 265 11.97 25.58 -11.76
N HIS A 266 11.04 26.54 -11.59
CA HIS A 266 11.23 27.92 -12.02
C HIS A 266 12.42 28.59 -11.35
N LEU A 267 12.63 28.33 -10.06
CA LEU A 267 13.79 28.78 -9.29
C LEU A 267 15.09 28.02 -9.63
N LYS A 268 15.05 27.10 -10.58
CA LYS A 268 16.17 26.24 -11.02
C LYS A 268 16.78 25.37 -9.93
N LYS A 269 16.01 25.09 -8.88
CA LYS A 269 16.42 24.20 -7.77
C LYS A 269 16.05 22.74 -8.04
N VAL A 270 15.09 22.48 -8.94
CA VAL A 270 14.72 21.17 -9.42
C VAL A 270 14.97 21.11 -10.92
N LYS A 271 15.74 20.11 -11.36
CA LYS A 271 15.83 19.74 -12.77
C LYS A 271 14.84 18.60 -13.02
N PHE A 272 13.85 18.84 -13.86
CA PHE A 272 12.80 17.89 -14.19
C PHE A 272 13.09 17.16 -15.49
N HIS A 273 12.99 15.84 -15.45
CA HIS A 273 13.21 14.92 -16.57
C HIS A 273 11.90 14.18 -16.88
N PRO A 274 11.02 14.72 -17.77
CA PRO A 274 9.82 14.03 -18.20
C PRO A 274 10.16 12.89 -19.16
N ARG A 275 9.24 11.92 -19.31
CA ARG A 275 9.36 10.76 -20.21
C ARG A 275 10.66 9.96 -20.02
N HIS A 276 11.03 9.77 -18.76
CA HIS A 276 12.17 8.91 -18.37
C HIS A 276 11.66 7.74 -17.54
N GLU A 277 12.06 6.55 -17.94
CA GLU A 277 11.86 5.31 -17.20
C GLU A 277 13.14 4.94 -16.46
N MET A 278 13.05 4.66 -15.17
CA MET A 278 14.17 4.11 -14.40
C MET A 278 14.28 2.62 -14.64
N LEU A 279 15.46 2.15 -15.06
CA LEU A 279 15.72 0.75 -15.43
C LEU A 279 16.72 0.04 -14.52
N ASP A 280 17.48 0.78 -13.72
CA ASP A 280 18.38 0.18 -12.72
C ASP A 280 18.75 1.17 -11.60
N VAL A 281 19.14 0.60 -10.44
CA VAL A 281 19.79 1.32 -9.32
C VAL A 281 21.28 1.03 -9.35
N VAL A 282 22.10 2.07 -9.28
CA VAL A 282 23.55 1.94 -9.19
C VAL A 282 23.98 1.91 -7.73
N LYS A 283 24.61 0.81 -7.32
CA LYS A 283 25.17 0.63 -5.96
C LYS A 283 26.68 0.77 -6.01
N ILE A 284 27.24 1.51 -5.04
CA ILE A 284 28.67 1.62 -4.77
C ILE A 284 28.86 1.43 -3.28
N ASP A 285 29.72 0.53 -2.87
CA ASP A 285 29.97 0.15 -1.47
C ASP A 285 28.67 -0.17 -0.70
N GLY A 286 27.72 -0.85 -1.36
CA GLY A 286 26.44 -1.21 -0.79
C GLY A 286 25.38 -0.11 -0.78
N HIS A 287 25.74 1.15 -1.03
CA HIS A 287 24.83 2.31 -1.00
C HIS A 287 24.28 2.63 -2.40
N ALA A 288 23.03 3.09 -2.49
CA ALA A 288 22.47 3.65 -3.70
C ALA A 288 23.13 5.01 -4.01
N LYS A 289 23.80 5.10 -5.15
CA LYS A 289 24.56 6.28 -5.58
C LYS A 289 24.10 6.81 -6.94
N GLY A 290 23.01 6.30 -7.48
CA GLY A 290 22.43 6.78 -8.71
C GLY A 290 21.49 5.79 -9.36
N ILE A 291 21.06 6.13 -10.57
CA ILE A 291 20.14 5.33 -11.38
C ILE A 291 20.59 5.26 -12.84
N VAL A 292 20.06 4.25 -13.55
CA VAL A 292 20.07 4.20 -15.01
C VAL A 292 18.66 4.48 -15.51
N THR A 293 18.55 5.39 -16.47
CA THR A 293 17.26 5.74 -17.07
C THR A 293 17.29 5.58 -18.59
N ARG A 294 16.12 5.32 -19.17
CA ARG A 294 15.84 5.45 -20.60
C ARG A 294 14.94 6.65 -20.84
N GLU A 295 15.36 7.57 -21.69
CA GLU A 295 14.50 8.61 -22.24
C GLU A 295 13.57 7.96 -23.27
N LEU A 296 12.27 7.99 -23.02
CA LEU A 296 11.28 7.22 -23.81
C LEU A 296 11.11 7.76 -25.23
N THR A 297 11.40 9.04 -25.47
CA THR A 297 11.24 9.67 -26.80
C THR A 297 12.38 9.34 -27.75
N THR A 298 13.59 9.25 -27.25
CA THR A 298 14.82 9.05 -28.05
C THR A 298 15.42 7.67 -27.91
N GLY A 299 14.97 6.87 -26.92
CA GLY A 299 15.60 5.61 -26.57
C GLY A 299 16.93 5.75 -25.83
N LYS A 300 17.44 6.97 -25.61
CA LYS A 300 18.74 7.23 -24.99
C LYS A 300 18.81 6.68 -23.57
N ILE A 301 19.81 5.83 -23.32
CA ILE A 301 20.11 5.28 -21.99
C ILE A 301 21.23 6.12 -21.36
N SER A 302 21.00 6.56 -20.13
CA SER A 302 21.95 7.38 -19.37
C SER A 302 21.99 6.94 -17.91
N SER A 303 23.18 7.01 -17.31
CA SER A 303 23.34 6.89 -15.85
C SER A 303 23.44 8.27 -15.21
N ILE A 304 22.87 8.41 -14.03
CA ILE A 304 22.83 9.67 -13.28
C ILE A 304 23.28 9.37 -11.85
N ALA A 305 24.35 10.08 -11.41
CA ALA A 305 24.89 9.97 -10.07
C ALA A 305 24.15 10.86 -9.06
N ALA A 306 24.03 10.41 -7.82
CA ALA A 306 23.45 11.17 -6.73
C ALA A 306 23.93 10.65 -5.37
N ASP A 307 23.68 11.43 -4.32
CA ASP A 307 23.99 11.06 -2.94
C ASP A 307 22.94 10.12 -2.34
N CYS A 308 21.68 10.25 -2.76
CA CYS A 308 20.61 9.32 -2.45
C CYS A 308 19.54 9.29 -3.54
N VAL A 309 18.75 8.22 -3.55
CA VAL A 309 17.65 7.96 -4.50
C VAL A 309 16.35 7.79 -3.73
N ILE A 310 15.28 8.41 -4.21
CA ILE A 310 13.93 8.28 -3.69
C ILE A 310 13.05 7.64 -4.77
N LEU A 311 12.37 6.54 -4.45
CA LEU A 311 11.34 5.95 -5.28
C LEU A 311 9.96 6.36 -4.77
N ALA A 312 9.18 7.00 -5.64
CA ALA A 312 7.79 7.41 -5.39
C ALA A 312 6.90 7.00 -6.57
N THR A 313 7.09 5.76 -7.03
CA THR A 313 6.59 5.25 -8.32
C THR A 313 5.19 4.65 -8.25
N GLY A 314 4.56 4.65 -7.07
CA GLY A 314 3.22 4.09 -6.86
C GLY A 314 3.22 2.56 -6.81
N GLY A 315 2.01 1.99 -6.89
CA GLY A 315 1.79 0.57 -6.74
C GLY A 315 1.93 -0.25 -8.04
N TYR A 316 1.69 -1.56 -7.92
CA TYR A 316 1.88 -2.55 -8.97
C TYR A 316 0.59 -3.26 -9.44
N GLY A 317 -0.58 -2.65 -9.22
CA GLY A 317 -1.87 -3.27 -9.56
C GLY A 317 -2.04 -3.64 -11.04
N ASN A 318 -1.25 -3.05 -11.93
CA ASN A 318 -1.25 -3.39 -13.36
C ASN A 318 -0.69 -4.80 -13.66
N VAL A 319 -0.13 -5.53 -12.68
CA VAL A 319 0.18 -6.96 -12.82
C VAL A 319 -1.05 -7.79 -13.18
N PHE A 320 -2.24 -7.35 -12.79
CA PHE A 320 -3.52 -7.95 -13.12
C PHE A 320 -4.04 -7.59 -14.54
N TYR A 321 -3.27 -6.87 -15.33
CA TYR A 321 -3.64 -6.25 -16.60
C TYR A 321 -4.79 -5.25 -16.46
N LEU A 322 -5.97 -5.69 -16.06
CA LEU A 322 -7.12 -4.83 -15.78
C LEU A 322 -7.09 -4.37 -14.31
N SER A 323 -6.87 -3.08 -14.13
CA SER A 323 -6.88 -2.40 -12.83
C SER A 323 -7.38 -0.98 -12.98
N THR A 324 -7.55 -0.28 -11.87
CA THR A 324 -7.86 1.15 -11.89
C THR A 324 -6.61 2.02 -11.97
N ASN A 325 -5.41 1.43 -11.88
CA ASN A 325 -4.15 2.16 -11.83
C ASN A 325 -3.80 2.85 -13.15
N ALA A 326 -3.12 3.98 -13.07
CA ALA A 326 -2.52 4.61 -14.24
C ALA A 326 -1.36 3.75 -14.79
N MET A 327 -1.07 3.89 -16.08
CA MET A 327 0.00 3.11 -16.74
C MET A 327 1.38 3.34 -16.15
N ALA A 328 1.63 4.52 -15.57
CA ALA A 328 2.89 4.84 -14.89
C ALA A 328 3.03 4.14 -13.53
N SER A 329 1.93 3.70 -12.92
CA SER A 329 1.98 2.86 -11.70
C SER A 329 2.32 1.44 -12.12
N ASN A 330 3.60 1.21 -12.35
CA ASN A 330 4.17 -0.09 -12.71
C ASN A 330 5.30 -0.45 -11.76
N VAL A 331 5.63 -1.73 -11.68
CA VAL A 331 6.60 -2.24 -10.72
C VAL A 331 8.06 -2.06 -11.15
N THR A 332 8.34 -1.62 -12.38
CA THR A 332 9.70 -1.70 -12.97
C THR A 332 10.76 -1.11 -12.04
N ALA A 333 10.64 0.14 -11.61
CA ALA A 333 11.64 0.75 -10.71
C ALA A 333 11.80 -0.01 -9.39
N SER A 334 10.70 -0.36 -8.73
CA SER A 334 10.72 -1.12 -7.47
C SER A 334 11.27 -2.53 -7.66
N TRP A 335 10.91 -3.20 -8.77
CA TRP A 335 11.40 -4.54 -9.07
C TRP A 335 12.90 -4.55 -9.42
N ARG A 336 13.38 -3.52 -10.14
CA ARG A 336 14.82 -3.36 -10.42
C ARG A 336 15.60 -3.10 -9.12
N ALA A 337 15.06 -2.31 -8.20
CA ALA A 337 15.64 -2.15 -6.87
C ALA A 337 15.64 -3.47 -6.08
N HIS A 338 14.55 -4.27 -6.19
CA HIS A 338 14.48 -5.59 -5.58
C HIS A 338 15.55 -6.55 -6.13
N LYS A 339 15.78 -6.57 -7.44
CA LYS A 339 16.87 -7.32 -8.09
C LYS A 339 18.28 -6.87 -7.63
N LYS A 340 18.42 -5.65 -7.09
CA LYS A 340 19.68 -5.14 -6.52
C LYS A 340 19.81 -5.39 -5.01
N GLY A 341 18.85 -6.05 -4.39
CA GLY A 341 18.87 -6.45 -2.97
C GLY A 341 17.99 -5.62 -2.05
N ALA A 342 17.12 -4.74 -2.58
CA ALA A 342 16.04 -4.17 -1.79
C ALA A 342 14.99 -5.26 -1.49
N TYR A 343 14.58 -5.39 -0.23
CA TYR A 343 13.55 -6.38 0.12
C TYR A 343 12.18 -5.93 -0.36
N PHE A 344 11.36 -6.88 -0.83
CA PHE A 344 9.97 -6.65 -1.23
C PHE A 344 9.04 -7.19 -0.15
N ALA A 345 8.20 -6.32 0.41
CA ALA A 345 7.39 -6.67 1.56
C ALA A 345 5.92 -6.88 1.20
N ASN A 346 5.30 -7.90 1.81
CA ASN A 346 3.88 -8.24 1.72
C ASN A 346 3.31 -8.17 0.28
N PRO A 347 3.97 -8.76 -0.75
CA PRO A 347 3.57 -8.59 -2.14
C PRO A 347 2.14 -9.08 -2.44
N CYS A 348 1.60 -9.99 -1.66
CA CYS A 348 0.24 -10.51 -1.82
C CYS A 348 -0.87 -9.59 -1.27
N PHE A 349 -0.54 -8.49 -0.56
CA PHE A 349 -1.53 -7.59 -0.01
C PHE A 349 -1.98 -6.58 -1.06
N THR A 350 -3.08 -6.88 -1.72
CA THR A 350 -3.72 -6.03 -2.74
C THR A 350 -5.14 -5.67 -2.32
N GLN A 351 -5.51 -4.41 -2.52
CA GLN A 351 -6.86 -3.94 -2.24
C GLN A 351 -7.72 -3.94 -3.50
N ILE A 352 -8.90 -4.50 -3.36
CA ILE A 352 -9.93 -4.49 -4.39
C ILE A 352 -10.93 -3.39 -4.05
N HIS A 353 -11.31 -2.58 -5.04
CA HIS A 353 -12.31 -1.53 -4.90
C HIS A 353 -13.67 -2.00 -5.39
N PRO A 354 -14.74 -1.90 -4.58
CA PRO A 354 -16.04 -2.50 -4.91
C PRO A 354 -16.83 -1.75 -5.98
N THR A 355 -16.54 -0.47 -6.24
CA THR A 355 -17.37 0.41 -7.06
C THR A 355 -16.67 0.82 -8.36
N CYS A 356 -16.24 -0.13 -9.18
CA CYS A 356 -15.68 0.16 -10.51
C CYS A 356 -16.71 -0.14 -11.59
N ILE A 357 -16.65 0.58 -12.70
CA ILE A 357 -17.45 0.27 -13.89
C ILE A 357 -16.99 -1.09 -14.43
N PRO A 358 -17.91 -2.05 -14.68
CA PRO A 358 -17.56 -3.37 -15.16
C PRO A 358 -16.84 -3.35 -16.51
N VAL A 359 -16.15 -4.43 -16.83
CA VAL A 359 -15.52 -4.63 -18.15
C VAL A 359 -16.59 -4.59 -19.24
N SER A 360 -16.38 -3.76 -20.27
CA SER A 360 -17.32 -3.57 -21.39
C SER A 360 -16.88 -4.30 -22.66
N SER A 361 -15.57 -4.57 -22.84
CA SER A 361 -15.04 -5.21 -24.06
C SER A 361 -13.75 -6.00 -23.78
N GLY A 362 -13.43 -6.97 -24.65
CA GLY A 362 -12.20 -7.76 -24.59
C GLY A 362 -10.92 -6.94 -24.89
N HIS A 363 -11.04 -5.73 -25.42
CA HIS A 363 -9.92 -4.86 -25.75
C HIS A 363 -9.67 -3.77 -24.69
N GLN A 364 -10.47 -3.75 -23.62
CA GLN A 364 -10.29 -2.77 -22.55
C GLN A 364 -8.96 -3.01 -21.82
N SER A 365 -8.22 -1.93 -21.58
CA SER A 365 -6.90 -1.96 -20.93
C SER A 365 -6.87 -1.31 -19.54
N LYS A 366 -7.98 -0.71 -19.11
CA LYS A 366 -8.10 -0.02 -17.82
C LYS A 366 -9.54 -0.06 -17.33
N LEU A 367 -9.73 -0.19 -16.01
CA LEU A 367 -11.03 -0.07 -15.36
C LEU A 367 -11.22 1.34 -14.78
N THR A 368 -12.44 1.84 -14.85
CA THR A 368 -12.77 3.15 -14.30
C THR A 368 -13.32 3.01 -12.90
N LEU A 369 -12.66 3.69 -11.97
CA LEU A 369 -13.09 3.83 -10.59
C LEU A 369 -14.25 4.80 -10.48
N MET A 370 -15.30 4.38 -9.76
CA MET A 370 -16.34 5.27 -9.22
C MET A 370 -16.10 5.51 -7.74
N SER A 371 -16.36 6.72 -7.26
CA SER A 371 -16.15 7.05 -5.85
C SER A 371 -16.95 6.12 -4.93
N GLU A 372 -16.30 5.63 -3.89
CA GLU A 372 -16.95 4.82 -2.86
C GLU A 372 -18.03 5.59 -2.11
N SER A 373 -17.97 6.94 -2.08
CA SER A 373 -18.99 7.79 -1.48
C SER A 373 -20.39 7.59 -2.07
N LEU A 374 -20.48 7.02 -3.27
CA LEU A 374 -21.78 6.65 -3.86
C LEU A 374 -22.54 5.63 -3.00
N ARG A 375 -21.83 4.80 -2.22
CA ARG A 375 -22.46 3.81 -1.30
C ARG A 375 -23.01 4.45 -0.02
N ASN A 376 -22.74 5.74 0.23
CA ASN A 376 -23.29 6.44 1.38
C ASN A 376 -24.82 6.63 1.24
N ASP A 377 -25.27 6.87 0.02
CA ASP A 377 -26.68 7.15 -0.28
C ASP A 377 -27.28 6.19 -1.31
N GLY A 378 -26.45 5.50 -2.08
CA GLY A 378 -26.87 4.44 -3.01
C GLY A 378 -26.94 3.07 -2.34
N ARG A 379 -27.92 2.26 -2.72
CA ARG A 379 -28.13 0.90 -2.21
C ARG A 379 -27.64 -0.15 -3.18
N VAL A 380 -26.88 -1.13 -2.68
CA VAL A 380 -26.32 -2.21 -3.50
C VAL A 380 -27.23 -3.43 -3.45
N TRP A 381 -27.62 -3.95 -4.63
CA TRP A 381 -28.48 -5.12 -4.72
C TRP A 381 -28.22 -5.99 -5.94
N VAL A 382 -28.74 -7.21 -5.91
CA VAL A 382 -28.80 -8.17 -7.02
C VAL A 382 -30.19 -8.80 -7.07
N PRO A 383 -30.64 -9.36 -8.23
CA PRO A 383 -31.89 -10.15 -8.26
C PRO A 383 -31.79 -11.38 -7.36
N LEU A 384 -32.89 -11.77 -6.75
CA LEU A 384 -33.01 -13.07 -6.07
C LEU A 384 -32.87 -14.25 -7.05
N LYS A 385 -33.42 -14.08 -8.26
CA LYS A 385 -33.39 -15.10 -9.31
C LYS A 385 -32.00 -15.15 -9.96
N LYS A 386 -31.48 -16.37 -10.12
CA LYS A 386 -30.22 -16.61 -10.87
C LYS A 386 -30.42 -16.35 -12.36
N LYS A 387 -29.39 -15.79 -13.02
CA LYS A 387 -29.38 -15.49 -14.46
C LYS A 387 -30.59 -14.63 -14.89
N ASP A 388 -30.98 -13.68 -14.05
CA ASP A 388 -32.05 -12.75 -14.38
C ASP A 388 -31.57 -11.74 -15.41
N THR A 389 -32.25 -11.67 -16.55
CA THR A 389 -31.92 -10.78 -17.68
C THR A 389 -32.92 -9.63 -17.81
N ARG A 390 -33.89 -9.51 -16.90
CA ARG A 390 -34.85 -8.40 -16.91
C ARG A 390 -34.16 -7.07 -16.73
N SER A 391 -34.78 -6.00 -17.24
CA SER A 391 -34.38 -4.64 -16.92
C SER A 391 -34.52 -4.41 -15.40
N PRO A 392 -33.63 -3.65 -14.75
CA PRO A 392 -33.72 -3.37 -13.31
C PRO A 392 -35.06 -2.71 -12.91
N SER A 393 -35.73 -1.97 -13.83
CA SER A 393 -37.07 -1.43 -13.63
C SER A 393 -38.16 -2.48 -13.51
N ASP A 394 -37.96 -3.64 -14.17
CA ASP A 394 -38.96 -4.72 -14.26
C ASP A 394 -38.79 -5.76 -13.15
N ILE A 395 -37.80 -5.59 -12.28
CA ILE A 395 -37.57 -6.44 -11.12
C ILE A 395 -38.26 -5.78 -9.91
N PRO A 396 -39.34 -6.42 -9.38
CA PRO A 396 -40.04 -5.91 -8.20
C PRO A 396 -39.14 -5.80 -6.96
N GLU A 397 -39.52 -4.97 -6.00
CA GLU A 397 -38.73 -4.72 -4.80
C GLU A 397 -38.51 -5.99 -3.95
N ASP A 398 -39.52 -6.81 -3.85
CA ASP A 398 -39.51 -8.10 -3.14
C ASP A 398 -38.69 -9.20 -3.84
N GLU A 399 -38.31 -9.00 -5.10
CA GLU A 399 -37.37 -9.87 -5.83
C GLU A 399 -35.93 -9.33 -5.83
N ARG A 400 -35.63 -8.26 -5.06
CA ARG A 400 -34.29 -7.66 -4.91
C ARG A 400 -33.64 -8.11 -3.62
N ASP A 401 -32.37 -8.50 -3.68
CA ASP A 401 -31.57 -8.80 -2.50
C ASP A 401 -30.57 -7.67 -2.22
N TYR A 402 -30.84 -6.86 -1.23
CA TYR A 402 -29.93 -5.87 -0.67
C TYR A 402 -28.92 -6.57 0.25
N TYR A 403 -28.10 -7.42 -0.34
CA TYR A 403 -27.28 -8.42 0.35
C TYR A 403 -26.33 -7.82 1.40
N LEU A 404 -25.76 -6.61 1.19
CA LEU A 404 -24.91 -5.98 2.19
C LEU A 404 -25.70 -5.58 3.44
N GLU A 405 -26.88 -5.00 3.26
CA GLU A 405 -27.76 -4.61 4.36
C GLU A 405 -28.29 -5.84 5.12
N ARG A 406 -28.61 -6.91 4.41
CA ARG A 406 -29.10 -8.17 4.99
C ARG A 406 -28.02 -8.90 5.81
N ILE A 407 -26.77 -8.95 5.29
CA ILE A 407 -25.67 -9.68 5.93
C ILE A 407 -25.04 -8.85 7.04
N TYR A 408 -24.99 -7.54 6.89
CA TYR A 408 -24.32 -6.59 7.79
C TYR A 408 -25.24 -5.46 8.23
N PRO A 409 -26.27 -5.72 9.07
CA PRO A 409 -27.28 -4.71 9.41
C PRO A 409 -26.71 -3.44 10.05
N SER A 410 -25.60 -3.55 10.80
CA SER A 410 -24.99 -2.40 11.49
C SER A 410 -24.24 -1.45 10.56
N PHE A 411 -23.71 -1.92 9.45
CA PHE A 411 -22.92 -1.14 8.49
C PHE A 411 -23.58 -0.98 7.13
N GLY A 412 -24.40 -1.94 6.72
CA GLY A 412 -25.09 -1.94 5.44
C GLY A 412 -24.12 -1.78 4.27
N ASN A 413 -24.42 -0.79 3.42
CA ASN A 413 -23.60 -0.47 2.25
C ASN A 413 -22.23 0.14 2.61
N LEU A 414 -21.99 0.52 3.88
CA LEU A 414 -20.75 1.14 4.35
C LEU A 414 -19.71 0.16 4.86
N VAL A 415 -19.92 -1.15 4.72
CA VAL A 415 -18.90 -2.16 5.04
C VAL A 415 -17.60 -1.88 4.30
N PRO A 416 -16.41 -2.23 4.87
CA PRO A 416 -15.13 -2.01 4.24
C PRO A 416 -15.00 -2.62 2.85
N ARG A 417 -14.04 -2.13 2.08
CA ARG A 417 -13.82 -2.50 0.67
C ARG A 417 -13.61 -3.98 0.44
N ASP A 418 -12.80 -4.62 1.27
CA ASP A 418 -12.52 -6.05 1.20
C ASP A 418 -13.80 -6.89 1.37
N VAL A 419 -14.65 -6.51 2.32
CA VAL A 419 -15.94 -7.16 2.57
C VAL A 419 -16.92 -6.92 1.40
N ALA A 420 -17.13 -5.66 1.01
CA ALA A 420 -18.06 -5.32 -0.07
C ALA A 420 -17.65 -5.97 -1.40
N SER A 421 -16.36 -5.99 -1.72
CA SER A 421 -15.83 -6.59 -2.95
C SER A 421 -16.02 -8.09 -2.97
N ARG A 422 -15.69 -8.78 -1.86
CA ARG A 422 -15.85 -10.23 -1.74
C ARG A 422 -17.32 -10.64 -1.88
N ARG A 423 -18.23 -9.91 -1.22
CA ARG A 423 -19.67 -10.21 -1.32
C ARG A 423 -20.23 -9.95 -2.71
N ALA A 424 -19.79 -8.91 -3.41
CA ALA A 424 -20.20 -8.66 -4.79
C ALA A 424 -19.75 -9.81 -5.71
N LYS A 425 -18.50 -10.27 -5.57
CA LYS A 425 -18.01 -11.42 -6.31
C LYS A 425 -18.82 -12.68 -5.99
N GLU A 426 -19.07 -12.96 -4.71
CA GLU A 426 -19.89 -14.10 -4.28
C GLU A 426 -21.28 -14.11 -4.94
N MET A 427 -21.96 -12.95 -4.99
CA MET A 427 -23.27 -12.83 -5.67
C MET A 427 -23.16 -13.18 -7.17
N CYS A 428 -22.10 -12.72 -7.84
CA CYS A 428 -21.86 -13.05 -9.24
C CYS A 428 -21.55 -14.54 -9.44
N ASP A 429 -20.72 -15.14 -8.58
CA ASP A 429 -20.35 -16.57 -8.62
C ASP A 429 -21.57 -17.48 -8.37
N GLN A 430 -22.54 -17.03 -7.56
CA GLN A 430 -23.83 -17.69 -7.38
C GLN A 430 -24.75 -17.62 -8.63
N GLY A 431 -24.33 -16.89 -9.67
CA GLY A 431 -25.12 -16.67 -10.89
C GLY A 431 -26.19 -15.61 -10.75
N ARG A 432 -26.09 -14.72 -9.74
CA ARG A 432 -27.02 -13.60 -9.49
C ARG A 432 -26.49 -12.26 -9.97
N GLY A 433 -25.28 -12.27 -10.57
CA GLY A 433 -24.70 -11.11 -11.19
C GLY A 433 -25.51 -10.59 -12.38
N VAL A 434 -25.44 -9.30 -12.62
CA VAL A 434 -26.22 -8.58 -13.65
C VAL A 434 -25.34 -8.11 -14.81
N GLY A 435 -25.96 -7.52 -15.83
CA GLY A 435 -25.30 -7.09 -17.05
C GLY A 435 -25.01 -8.25 -18.02
N LYS A 436 -24.47 -7.93 -19.20
CA LYS A 436 -24.20 -8.91 -20.27
C LYS A 436 -23.23 -10.03 -19.86
N THR A 437 -22.30 -9.73 -18.98
CA THR A 437 -21.27 -10.68 -18.52
C THR A 437 -21.68 -11.45 -17.26
N GLY A 438 -22.72 -11.02 -16.55
CA GLY A 438 -23.06 -11.51 -15.21
C GLY A 438 -22.01 -11.12 -14.14
N LEU A 439 -21.07 -10.23 -14.47
CA LEU A 439 -20.01 -9.75 -13.59
C LEU A 439 -20.29 -8.29 -13.21
N ALA A 440 -21.43 -8.05 -12.57
CA ALA A 440 -21.81 -6.76 -12.00
C ALA A 440 -22.89 -6.95 -10.92
N VAL A 441 -23.02 -5.94 -10.08
CA VAL A 441 -24.14 -5.74 -9.13
C VAL A 441 -24.71 -4.34 -9.33
N TYR A 442 -25.96 -4.11 -8.95
CA TYR A 442 -26.56 -2.78 -9.06
C TYR A 442 -26.20 -1.90 -7.88
N LEU A 443 -25.98 -0.60 -8.15
CA LEU A 443 -25.92 0.49 -7.19
C LEU A 443 -27.02 1.50 -7.52
N ASP A 444 -28.06 1.56 -6.72
CA ASP A 444 -29.33 2.22 -6.99
C ASP A 444 -29.54 3.46 -6.13
N PHE A 445 -29.86 4.57 -6.77
CA PHE A 445 -30.14 5.86 -6.14
C PHE A 445 -31.64 6.22 -6.09
N LYS A 446 -32.52 5.31 -6.51
CA LYS A 446 -33.97 5.56 -6.59
C LYS A 446 -34.55 6.07 -5.28
N ASP A 447 -34.20 5.44 -4.16
CA ASP A 447 -34.78 5.78 -2.84
C ASP A 447 -34.33 7.17 -2.38
N VAL A 448 -33.06 7.53 -2.54
CA VAL A 448 -32.59 8.86 -2.16
C VAL A 448 -33.10 9.95 -3.11
N ILE A 449 -33.24 9.67 -4.41
CA ILE A 449 -33.84 10.60 -5.37
C ILE A 449 -35.29 10.87 -4.99
N ASN A 450 -36.06 9.85 -4.59
CA ASN A 450 -37.46 9.99 -4.17
C ASN A 450 -37.56 10.77 -2.86
N ARG A 451 -36.63 10.60 -1.92
CA ARG A 451 -36.64 11.24 -0.60
C ARG A 451 -36.15 12.68 -0.64
N GLU A 452 -35.01 12.94 -1.27
CA GLU A 452 -34.29 14.22 -1.24
C GLU A 452 -34.45 15.03 -2.53
N GLY A 453 -34.88 14.40 -3.61
CA GLY A 453 -34.98 15.00 -4.93
C GLY A 453 -33.70 14.89 -5.76
N GLN A 454 -33.89 14.97 -7.09
CA GLN A 454 -32.80 14.88 -8.06
C GLN A 454 -31.77 16.01 -7.91
N ASN A 455 -32.19 17.22 -7.56
CA ASN A 455 -31.29 18.37 -7.40
C ASN A 455 -30.27 18.13 -6.28
N TRP A 456 -30.71 17.63 -5.13
CA TRP A 456 -29.84 17.29 -4.03
C TRP A 456 -28.78 16.24 -4.42
N VAL A 457 -29.22 15.18 -5.13
CA VAL A 457 -28.29 14.15 -5.62
C VAL A 457 -27.31 14.76 -6.65
N SER A 458 -27.76 15.67 -7.51
CA SER A 458 -26.92 16.35 -8.49
C SER A 458 -25.87 17.25 -7.83
N GLU A 459 -26.21 17.99 -6.80
CA GLU A 459 -25.27 18.82 -6.06
C GLU A 459 -24.17 17.96 -5.39
N LYS A 460 -24.53 16.79 -4.91
CA LYS A 460 -23.62 15.89 -4.17
C LYS A 460 -22.79 14.98 -5.08
N TYR A 461 -23.38 14.45 -6.15
CA TYR A 461 -22.81 13.39 -6.98
C TYR A 461 -22.85 13.68 -8.50
N GLY A 462 -23.32 14.84 -8.93
CA GLY A 462 -23.62 15.12 -10.35
C GLY A 462 -22.45 14.86 -11.29
N ASN A 463 -21.26 15.28 -10.92
CA ASN A 463 -20.04 15.03 -11.69
C ASN A 463 -19.69 13.53 -11.83
N LEU A 464 -20.01 12.71 -10.82
CA LEU A 464 -19.81 11.26 -10.89
C LEU A 464 -20.87 10.60 -11.77
N PHE A 465 -22.10 11.08 -11.70
CA PHE A 465 -23.20 10.63 -12.56
C PHE A 465 -22.94 10.96 -14.02
N ASP A 466 -22.47 12.17 -14.31
CA ASP A 466 -22.08 12.59 -15.66
C ASP A 466 -20.93 11.76 -16.22
N MET A 467 -19.91 11.47 -15.39
CA MET A 467 -18.80 10.60 -15.76
C MET A 467 -19.30 9.19 -16.11
N TYR A 468 -20.17 8.60 -15.26
CA TYR A 468 -20.76 7.28 -15.53
C TYR A 468 -21.55 7.29 -16.85
N LYS A 469 -22.40 8.29 -17.03
CA LYS A 469 -23.21 8.44 -18.25
C LYS A 469 -22.34 8.61 -19.51
N GLN A 470 -21.26 9.38 -19.45
CA GLN A 470 -20.33 9.54 -20.57
C GLN A 470 -19.63 8.23 -20.95
N ILE A 471 -19.32 7.38 -19.99
CA ILE A 471 -18.61 6.12 -20.22
C ILE A 471 -19.56 5.01 -20.67
N THR A 472 -20.73 4.90 -20.05
CA THR A 472 -21.65 3.76 -20.25
C THR A 472 -22.80 4.07 -21.21
N GLY A 473 -23.14 5.35 -21.40
CA GLY A 473 -24.36 5.80 -22.08
C GLY A 473 -25.63 5.75 -21.20
N GLU A 474 -25.55 5.16 -20.00
CA GLU A 474 -26.69 4.99 -19.10
C GLU A 474 -26.84 6.19 -18.16
N ASN A 475 -28.08 6.58 -17.85
CA ASN A 475 -28.36 7.71 -16.96
C ASN A 475 -28.65 7.24 -15.53
N PRO A 476 -27.74 7.49 -14.55
CA PRO A 476 -27.90 7.02 -13.17
C PRO A 476 -29.10 7.60 -12.40
N TYR A 477 -29.67 8.71 -12.86
CA TYR A 477 -30.92 9.25 -12.31
C TYR A 477 -32.16 8.41 -12.65
N LYS A 478 -32.07 7.54 -13.66
CA LYS A 478 -33.19 6.75 -14.17
C LYS A 478 -32.99 5.25 -14.01
N THR A 479 -31.72 4.80 -14.09
CA THR A 479 -31.35 3.38 -14.08
C THR A 479 -30.21 3.16 -13.09
N PRO A 480 -30.25 2.11 -12.25
CA PRO A 480 -29.16 1.78 -11.35
C PRO A 480 -27.82 1.66 -12.09
N MET A 481 -26.75 2.14 -11.48
CA MET A 481 -25.40 1.90 -12.00
C MET A 481 -25.05 0.43 -11.87
N MET A 482 -24.31 -0.11 -12.83
CA MET A 482 -23.62 -1.39 -12.70
C MET A 482 -22.21 -1.16 -12.16
N ILE A 483 -21.87 -1.88 -11.09
CA ILE A 483 -20.54 -1.83 -10.48
C ILE A 483 -19.99 -3.25 -10.31
N TYR A 484 -18.65 -3.37 -10.33
CA TYR A 484 -17.94 -4.63 -10.07
C TYR A 484 -16.58 -4.36 -9.39
N PRO A 485 -16.10 -5.29 -8.56
CA PRO A 485 -14.80 -5.14 -7.92
C PRO A 485 -13.62 -5.10 -8.91
N ALA A 486 -12.64 -4.25 -8.63
CA ALA A 486 -11.41 -4.16 -9.42
C ALA A 486 -10.19 -3.88 -8.54
N VAL A 487 -9.02 -4.34 -8.96
CA VAL A 487 -7.74 -4.03 -8.30
C VAL A 487 -7.51 -2.53 -8.33
N HIS A 488 -7.20 -1.97 -7.16
CA HIS A 488 -7.13 -0.52 -6.99
C HIS A 488 -5.87 -0.02 -6.29
N TYR A 489 -5.42 -0.69 -5.23
CA TYR A 489 -4.30 -0.26 -4.40
C TYR A 489 -3.46 -1.47 -3.97
N THR A 490 -2.16 -1.27 -3.80
CA THR A 490 -1.27 -2.30 -3.29
C THR A 490 -0.72 -1.87 -1.94
N MET A 491 -0.96 -2.68 -0.89
CA MET A 491 -0.40 -2.44 0.44
C MET A 491 0.99 -3.05 0.58
N GLY A 492 1.36 -3.99 -0.29
CA GLY A 492 2.73 -4.44 -0.46
C GLY A 492 3.58 -3.42 -1.22
N GLY A 493 4.89 -3.60 -1.19
CA GLY A 493 5.86 -2.73 -1.85
C GLY A 493 7.27 -2.99 -1.33
N LEU A 494 8.22 -2.12 -1.63
CA LEU A 494 9.54 -2.26 -1.06
C LEU A 494 9.49 -2.11 0.47
N TRP A 495 10.23 -2.97 1.16
CA TRP A 495 10.41 -2.85 2.59
C TRP A 495 11.16 -1.56 2.93
N VAL A 496 10.71 -0.85 3.96
CA VAL A 496 11.37 0.34 4.49
C VAL A 496 11.42 0.28 6.03
N ASP A 497 12.44 0.89 6.60
CA ASP A 497 12.52 1.12 8.04
C ASP A 497 11.64 2.32 8.48
N TYR A 498 11.73 2.72 9.73
CA TYR A 498 10.99 3.89 10.25
C TYR A 498 11.40 5.21 9.58
N ASN A 499 12.58 5.27 8.97
CA ASN A 499 13.10 6.43 8.24
C ASN A 499 12.70 6.44 6.75
N LEU A 500 11.85 5.52 6.31
CA LEU A 500 11.49 5.27 4.90
C LEU A 500 12.69 4.88 4.03
N MET A 501 13.76 4.35 4.62
CA MET A 501 14.93 3.83 3.92
C MET A 501 14.75 2.33 3.70
N SER A 502 15.03 1.86 2.48
CA SER A 502 14.97 0.44 2.13
C SER A 502 16.13 -0.35 2.76
N SER A 503 16.20 -1.67 2.54
CA SER A 503 17.36 -2.47 2.93
C SER A 503 18.65 -2.10 2.18
N ILE A 504 18.57 -1.25 1.14
CA ILE A 504 19.74 -0.63 0.49
C ILE A 504 19.91 0.78 1.07
N PRO A 505 20.99 1.06 1.83
CA PRO A 505 21.27 2.40 2.33
C PRO A 505 21.31 3.44 1.21
N GLY A 506 20.68 4.59 1.46
CA GLY A 506 20.57 5.67 0.47
C GLY A 506 19.46 5.51 -0.56
N LEU A 507 18.70 4.41 -0.52
CA LEU A 507 17.49 4.21 -1.29
C LEU A 507 16.26 4.37 -0.37
N HIS A 508 15.52 5.45 -0.53
CA HIS A 508 14.28 5.72 0.21
C HIS A 508 13.06 5.43 -0.67
N VAL A 509 11.95 5.02 -0.07
CA VAL A 509 10.73 4.67 -0.82
C VAL A 509 9.50 5.28 -0.17
N LEU A 510 8.66 5.97 -0.96
CA LEU A 510 7.55 6.78 -0.46
C LEU A 510 6.19 6.35 -1.02
N GLY A 511 5.16 6.58 -0.23
CA GLY A 511 3.78 6.33 -0.60
C GLY A 511 3.52 4.88 -0.97
N GLU A 512 2.68 4.63 -1.96
CA GLU A 512 2.26 3.29 -2.37
C GLU A 512 3.40 2.40 -2.93
N ALA A 513 4.60 2.94 -3.17
CA ALA A 513 5.76 2.15 -3.56
C ALA A 513 6.38 1.36 -2.39
N ASN A 514 6.09 1.76 -1.15
CA ASN A 514 6.45 1.04 0.07
C ASN A 514 5.25 0.33 0.72
N PHE A 515 5.50 -0.54 1.71
CA PHE A 515 4.48 -1.38 2.37
C PHE A 515 3.91 -0.81 3.68
N SER A 516 4.41 0.30 4.21
CA SER A 516 4.57 0.51 5.65
C SER A 516 3.32 0.77 6.51
N ASP A 517 2.27 1.46 6.00
CA ASP A 517 1.32 2.09 6.94
C ASP A 517 -0.10 1.52 6.95
N HIS A 518 -0.42 0.58 6.05
CA HIS A 518 -1.81 0.16 5.85
C HIS A 518 -2.11 -1.30 6.20
N GLY A 519 -1.10 -2.09 6.56
CA GLY A 519 -1.29 -3.50 6.85
C GLY A 519 -1.89 -4.28 5.68
N ALA A 520 -2.83 -5.18 5.97
CA ALA A 520 -3.44 -6.05 4.95
C ALA A 520 -4.63 -5.40 4.23
N ASN A 521 -5.15 -4.26 4.70
CA ASN A 521 -6.25 -3.54 4.08
C ASN A 521 -6.21 -2.06 4.43
N ARG A 522 -6.21 -1.21 3.42
CA ARG A 522 -6.15 0.25 3.57
C ARG A 522 -7.55 0.83 3.81
N LEU A 523 -7.69 1.69 4.81
CA LEU A 523 -8.89 2.49 4.99
C LEU A 523 -9.14 3.42 3.80
N GLY A 524 -10.39 3.65 3.45
CA GLY A 524 -10.76 4.65 2.46
C GLY A 524 -10.13 6.01 2.79
N ALA A 525 -9.75 6.79 1.77
CA ALA A 525 -9.17 8.14 1.89
C ALA A 525 -7.79 8.24 2.60
N SER A 526 -7.06 7.13 2.83
CA SER A 526 -5.76 7.15 3.53
C SER A 526 -4.53 7.12 2.61
N ALA A 527 -4.66 6.71 1.33
CA ALA A 527 -3.51 6.62 0.42
C ALA A 527 -2.84 7.97 0.14
N LEU A 528 -3.64 9.01 -0.11
CA LEU A 528 -3.13 10.35 -0.37
C LEU A 528 -2.48 10.95 0.88
N MET A 529 -3.02 10.62 2.06
CA MET A 529 -2.47 11.01 3.35
C MET A 529 -1.04 10.48 3.53
N GLN A 530 -0.79 9.20 3.27
CA GLN A 530 0.53 8.60 3.35
C GLN A 530 1.54 9.29 2.41
N GLY A 531 1.19 9.45 1.14
CA GLY A 531 2.10 10.08 0.18
C GLY A 531 2.51 11.50 0.57
N LEU A 532 1.60 12.30 1.12
CA LEU A 532 1.89 13.66 1.58
C LEU A 532 2.63 13.68 2.92
N ALA A 533 2.33 12.75 3.85
CA ALA A 533 3.08 12.58 5.09
C ALA A 533 4.55 12.28 4.80
N ASP A 534 4.79 11.29 3.96
CA ASP A 534 6.13 10.87 3.58
C ASP A 534 6.91 12.02 2.93
N GLY A 535 6.31 12.67 1.92
CA GLY A 535 6.98 13.70 1.12
C GLY A 535 7.19 15.03 1.84
N TYR A 536 6.21 15.52 2.59
CA TYR A 536 6.31 16.83 3.25
C TYR A 536 6.90 16.77 4.66
N PHE A 537 6.66 15.69 5.42
CA PHE A 537 6.90 15.71 6.86
C PHE A 537 7.89 14.66 7.37
N VAL A 538 8.15 13.58 6.62
CA VAL A 538 9.07 12.52 7.07
C VAL A 538 10.45 12.67 6.44
N ILE A 539 10.56 12.59 5.11
CA ILE A 539 11.86 12.59 4.44
C ILE A 539 12.68 13.87 4.59
N PRO A 540 12.12 15.06 4.83
CA PRO A 540 12.94 16.24 5.11
C PRO A 540 13.91 16.05 6.27
N TYR A 541 13.53 15.22 7.23
CA TYR A 541 14.34 14.88 8.40
C TYR A 541 15.21 13.64 8.15
N THR A 542 14.60 12.56 7.65
CA THR A 542 15.28 11.26 7.56
C THR A 542 16.39 11.24 6.50
N ILE A 543 16.19 11.90 5.36
CA ILE A 543 17.24 12.09 4.36
C ILE A 543 18.32 13.03 4.89
N GLY A 544 17.96 14.09 5.57
CA GLY A 544 18.92 15.00 6.21
C GLY A 544 19.81 14.27 7.22
N ASN A 545 19.23 13.36 8.01
CA ASN A 545 19.97 12.52 8.95
C ASN A 545 20.92 11.54 8.23
N TYR A 546 20.44 10.85 7.18
CA TYR A 546 21.28 9.96 6.38
C TYR A 546 22.46 10.70 5.73
N LEU A 547 22.17 11.80 5.04
CA LEU A 547 23.22 12.59 4.34
C LEU A 547 24.22 13.25 5.28
N ALA A 548 23.83 13.57 6.52
CA ALA A 548 24.75 14.12 7.50
C ALA A 548 25.88 13.16 7.87
N THR A 549 25.71 11.87 7.64
CA THR A 549 26.73 10.83 7.85
C THR A 549 27.53 10.50 6.59
N GLN A 550 27.15 11.06 5.45
CA GLN A 550 27.75 10.77 4.13
C GLN A 550 28.63 11.93 3.66
N LYS A 551 29.68 11.61 2.93
CA LYS A 551 30.40 12.61 2.13
C LYS A 551 29.65 12.81 0.80
N PRO A 552 29.62 14.05 0.25
CA PRO A 552 29.06 14.27 -1.08
C PRO A 552 29.73 13.38 -2.12
N PHE A 553 28.92 12.71 -2.92
CA PHE A 553 29.41 11.78 -3.95
C PHE A 553 29.86 12.57 -5.19
N THR A 554 31.10 12.37 -5.64
CA THR A 554 31.71 13.14 -6.75
C THR A 554 32.16 12.28 -7.92
N ASP A 555 32.23 10.94 -7.76
CA ASP A 555 32.72 10.03 -8.80
C ASP A 555 31.62 9.53 -9.73
N SER A 556 31.11 10.41 -10.60
CA SER A 556 30.13 10.06 -11.63
C SER A 556 30.68 9.12 -12.74
N ASN A 557 32.00 8.92 -12.79
CA ASN A 557 32.68 8.06 -13.79
C ASN A 557 32.98 6.66 -13.24
N HIS A 558 32.62 6.35 -12.01
CA HIS A 558 32.82 5.04 -11.41
C HIS A 558 32.32 3.90 -12.32
N ASN A 559 33.08 2.79 -12.40
CA ASN A 559 32.75 1.69 -13.31
C ASN A 559 31.34 1.10 -13.10
N ALA A 560 30.84 1.10 -11.86
CA ALA A 560 29.48 0.63 -11.57
C ALA A 560 28.40 1.30 -12.44
N PHE A 561 28.56 2.56 -12.84
CA PHE A 561 27.63 3.25 -13.75
C PHE A 561 27.73 2.70 -15.18
N LYS A 562 28.94 2.44 -15.67
CA LYS A 562 29.14 1.88 -17.01
C LYS A 562 28.58 0.47 -17.10
N ASP A 563 28.85 -0.36 -16.09
CA ASP A 563 28.39 -1.74 -16.01
C ASP A 563 26.86 -1.79 -15.94
N ALA A 564 26.22 -0.92 -15.14
CA ALA A 564 24.76 -0.83 -15.05
C ALA A 564 24.13 -0.41 -16.39
N VAL A 565 24.70 0.57 -17.09
CA VAL A 565 24.24 0.97 -18.45
C VAL A 565 24.37 -0.18 -19.42
N GLN A 566 25.51 -0.92 -19.41
CA GLN A 566 25.73 -2.03 -20.31
C GLN A 566 24.72 -3.19 -20.03
N ASN A 567 24.46 -3.49 -18.76
CA ASN A 567 23.47 -4.50 -18.38
C ASN A 567 22.05 -4.13 -18.86
N VAL A 568 21.65 -2.86 -18.73
CA VAL A 568 20.37 -2.38 -19.25
C VAL A 568 20.29 -2.53 -20.76
N LYS A 569 21.35 -2.14 -21.50
CA LYS A 569 21.40 -2.31 -22.95
C LYS A 569 21.30 -3.78 -23.37
N ASN A 570 22.01 -4.67 -22.69
CA ASN A 570 21.97 -6.09 -22.96
C ASN A 570 20.57 -6.66 -22.78
N ASN A 571 19.87 -6.29 -21.69
CA ASN A 571 18.50 -6.73 -21.43
C ASN A 571 17.51 -6.24 -22.51
N LEU A 572 17.61 -4.98 -22.94
CA LEU A 572 16.76 -4.44 -24.01
C LEU A 572 17.04 -5.13 -25.35
N ASN A 573 18.31 -5.36 -25.69
CA ASN A 573 18.71 -6.07 -26.91
C ASN A 573 18.22 -7.52 -26.90
N GLN A 574 18.27 -8.19 -25.74
CA GLN A 574 17.74 -9.54 -25.58
C GLN A 574 16.23 -9.56 -25.91
N LEU A 575 15.44 -8.62 -25.36
CA LEU A 575 14.02 -8.51 -25.67
C LEU A 575 13.75 -8.27 -27.16
N LEU A 576 14.47 -7.35 -27.79
CA LEU A 576 14.35 -7.05 -29.23
C LEU A 576 14.78 -8.21 -30.15
N SER A 577 15.63 -9.12 -29.66
CA SER A 577 16.07 -10.29 -30.41
C SER A 577 14.99 -11.39 -30.55
N ILE A 578 13.96 -11.36 -29.72
CA ILE A 578 12.87 -12.33 -29.76
C ILE A 578 11.97 -12.05 -30.97
N LYS A 579 11.76 -13.05 -31.82
CA LYS A 579 10.98 -12.93 -33.06
C LYS A 579 9.79 -13.91 -33.04
N GLY A 580 8.95 -13.71 -32.04
CA GLY A 580 7.74 -14.51 -31.86
C GLY A 580 6.53 -14.02 -32.66
N LYS A 581 5.35 -14.51 -32.28
CA LYS A 581 4.07 -14.23 -32.96
C LYS A 581 3.08 -13.49 -32.05
N LYS A 582 3.26 -13.54 -30.72
CA LYS A 582 2.34 -12.92 -29.75
C LYS A 582 2.70 -11.47 -29.49
N THR A 583 1.69 -10.63 -29.33
CA THR A 583 1.91 -9.26 -28.83
C THR A 583 2.21 -9.25 -27.34
N VAL A 584 2.84 -8.19 -26.86
CA VAL A 584 3.08 -8.00 -25.43
C VAL A 584 1.76 -7.97 -24.66
N ASP A 585 0.74 -7.31 -25.21
CA ASP A 585 -0.58 -7.21 -24.60
C ASP A 585 -1.30 -8.56 -24.49
N ASP A 586 -1.14 -9.47 -25.46
CA ASP A 586 -1.73 -10.81 -25.38
C ASP A 586 -1.16 -11.59 -24.20
N ILE A 587 0.16 -11.60 -24.05
CA ILE A 587 0.83 -12.29 -22.94
C ILE A 587 0.50 -11.64 -21.60
N HIS A 588 0.39 -10.30 -21.56
CA HIS A 588 0.00 -9.62 -20.34
C HIS A 588 -1.45 -9.92 -19.93
N ARG A 589 -2.38 -10.07 -20.90
CA ARG A 589 -3.75 -10.51 -20.60
C ARG A 589 -3.77 -11.94 -20.06
N GLU A 590 -2.96 -12.84 -20.61
CA GLU A 590 -2.83 -14.20 -20.08
C GLU A 590 -2.35 -14.19 -18.61
N LEU A 591 -1.30 -13.42 -18.31
CA LEU A 591 -0.83 -13.23 -16.95
C LEU A 591 -1.92 -12.63 -16.06
N GLY A 592 -2.56 -11.55 -16.51
CA GLY A 592 -3.62 -10.86 -15.77
C GLY A 592 -4.80 -11.78 -15.43
N LYS A 593 -5.16 -12.66 -16.35
CA LYS A 593 -6.19 -13.68 -16.10
C LYS A 593 -5.78 -14.68 -15.02
N VAL A 594 -4.57 -15.21 -15.08
CA VAL A 594 -4.03 -16.11 -14.04
C VAL A 594 -3.99 -15.41 -12.68
N MET A 595 -3.53 -14.17 -12.65
CA MET A 595 -3.47 -13.37 -11.42
C MET A 595 -4.86 -13.12 -10.85
N TRP A 596 -5.84 -12.74 -11.68
CA TRP A 596 -7.21 -12.50 -11.23
C TRP A 596 -7.90 -13.75 -10.71
N ASP A 597 -7.79 -14.85 -11.45
CA ASP A 597 -8.50 -16.10 -11.15
C ASP A 597 -7.93 -16.80 -9.89
N TYR A 598 -6.62 -16.74 -9.65
CA TYR A 598 -5.96 -17.55 -8.62
C TYR A 598 -5.24 -16.76 -7.53
N VAL A 599 -4.83 -15.51 -7.79
CA VAL A 599 -4.06 -14.67 -6.87
C VAL A 599 -4.83 -13.40 -6.49
N GLY A 600 -6.05 -13.23 -7.01
CA GLY A 600 -6.89 -12.05 -6.82
C GLY A 600 -7.61 -12.01 -5.46
N MET A 601 -8.93 -11.87 -5.52
CA MET A 601 -9.75 -11.54 -4.35
C MET A 601 -10.04 -12.73 -3.42
N SER A 602 -10.22 -13.93 -3.97
CA SER A 602 -10.49 -15.16 -3.23
C SER A 602 -9.49 -16.21 -3.70
N ARG A 603 -8.70 -16.74 -2.78
CA ARG A 603 -7.54 -17.59 -3.05
C ARG A 603 -7.74 -18.95 -2.41
N SER A 604 -7.37 -20.02 -3.13
CA SER A 604 -7.27 -21.36 -2.58
C SER A 604 -5.86 -21.92 -2.73
N LYS A 605 -5.48 -22.87 -1.91
CA LYS A 605 -4.17 -23.56 -1.99
C LYS A 605 -3.94 -24.17 -3.37
N GLU A 606 -4.98 -24.79 -3.92
CA GLU A 606 -4.97 -25.41 -5.27
C GLU A 606 -4.82 -24.32 -6.34
N GLY A 607 -5.59 -23.23 -6.25
CA GLY A 607 -5.52 -22.12 -7.19
C GLY A 607 -4.15 -21.46 -7.18
N LEU A 608 -3.57 -21.21 -6.01
CA LEU A 608 -2.22 -20.62 -5.87
C LEU A 608 -1.14 -21.54 -6.46
N LYS A 609 -1.22 -22.87 -6.21
CA LYS A 609 -0.31 -23.83 -6.84
C LYS A 609 -0.46 -23.83 -8.36
N LYS A 610 -1.69 -23.75 -8.86
CA LYS A 610 -1.96 -23.67 -10.31
C LYS A 610 -1.39 -22.38 -10.92
N ALA A 611 -1.45 -21.24 -10.22
CA ALA A 611 -0.78 -20.03 -10.66
C ALA A 611 0.74 -20.23 -10.75
N LEU A 612 1.36 -20.88 -9.74
CA LEU A 612 2.79 -21.18 -9.72
C LEU A 612 3.22 -22.18 -10.81
N ASP A 613 2.30 -22.99 -11.34
CA ASP A 613 2.55 -23.85 -12.49
C ASP A 613 2.37 -23.12 -13.84
N LEU A 614 1.44 -22.15 -13.90
CA LEU A 614 1.12 -21.42 -15.14
C LEU A 614 2.06 -20.25 -15.40
N ILE A 615 2.46 -19.48 -14.36
CA ILE A 615 3.31 -18.29 -14.52
C ILE A 615 4.68 -18.64 -15.16
N PRO A 616 5.38 -19.72 -14.78
CA PRO A 616 6.59 -20.14 -15.48
C PRO A 616 6.39 -20.48 -16.96
N LYS A 617 5.22 -21.02 -17.34
CA LYS A 617 4.87 -21.29 -18.74
C LYS A 617 4.68 -19.99 -19.52
N ILE A 618 3.98 -19.01 -18.92
CA ILE A 618 3.82 -17.67 -19.49
C ILE A 618 5.20 -16.98 -19.62
N ARG A 619 6.09 -17.14 -18.64
CA ARG A 619 7.47 -16.63 -18.71
C ARG A 619 8.22 -17.25 -19.90
N ASN A 620 8.15 -18.55 -20.05
CA ASN A 620 8.79 -19.23 -21.19
C ASN A 620 8.21 -18.75 -22.53
N ASP A 621 6.88 -18.67 -22.65
CA ASP A 621 6.22 -18.16 -23.85
C ASP A 621 6.63 -16.69 -24.14
N PHE A 622 6.72 -15.84 -23.12
CA PHE A 622 7.21 -14.49 -23.27
C PHE A 622 8.63 -14.44 -23.88
N TYR A 623 9.58 -15.17 -23.33
CA TYR A 623 10.97 -15.13 -23.79
C TYR A 623 11.24 -15.92 -25.11
N THR A 624 10.27 -16.67 -25.61
CA THR A 624 10.40 -17.44 -26.85
C THR A 624 9.46 -16.99 -27.98
N ASN A 625 8.35 -16.32 -27.65
CA ASN A 625 7.26 -16.10 -28.61
C ASN A 625 6.75 -14.67 -28.69
N VAL A 626 7.26 -13.74 -27.86
CA VAL A 626 6.88 -12.33 -27.95
C VAL A 626 7.45 -11.68 -29.22
N ASN A 627 6.64 -10.80 -29.83
CA ASN A 627 7.10 -9.98 -30.96
C ASN A 627 7.15 -8.51 -30.52
N ILE A 628 8.36 -7.94 -30.57
CA ILE A 628 8.62 -6.53 -30.22
C ILE A 628 9.15 -5.84 -31.46
N PRO A 629 8.30 -5.09 -32.19
CA PRO A 629 8.73 -4.33 -33.37
C PRO A 629 9.59 -3.12 -33.00
N GLY A 630 10.29 -2.56 -33.96
CA GLY A 630 11.10 -1.34 -33.80
C GLY A 630 12.51 -1.59 -33.23
N SER A 631 13.13 -0.53 -32.76
CA SER A 631 14.51 -0.52 -32.25
C SER A 631 14.57 0.02 -30.81
N SER A 632 15.77 0.01 -30.23
CA SER A 632 16.03 0.63 -28.91
C SER A 632 16.22 2.15 -28.97
N ASP A 633 16.55 2.69 -30.14
CA ASP A 633 17.06 4.06 -30.33
C ASP A 633 15.97 5.03 -30.81
N GLU A 634 14.73 4.71 -30.51
CA GLU A 634 13.55 5.49 -30.86
C GLU A 634 12.46 5.36 -29.80
N LEU A 635 11.35 6.11 -29.99
CA LEU A 635 10.14 5.90 -29.20
C LEU A 635 9.58 4.51 -29.53
N ASN A 636 9.75 3.57 -28.61
CA ASN A 636 9.28 2.20 -28.75
C ASN A 636 8.42 1.80 -27.53
N THR A 637 7.12 1.97 -27.65
CA THR A 637 6.14 1.65 -26.59
C THR A 637 6.00 0.15 -26.36
N GLU A 638 6.21 -0.68 -27.39
CA GLU A 638 6.15 -2.15 -27.24
C GLU A 638 7.35 -2.67 -26.48
N LEU A 639 8.55 -2.12 -26.70
CA LEU A 639 9.73 -2.46 -25.92
C LEU A 639 9.58 -2.05 -24.46
N GLU A 640 9.00 -0.91 -24.18
CA GLU A 640 8.70 -0.44 -22.83
C GLU A 640 7.69 -1.37 -22.13
N LYS A 641 6.59 -1.72 -22.80
CA LYS A 641 5.60 -2.68 -22.30
C LYS A 641 6.24 -4.07 -22.04
N ALA A 642 7.13 -4.52 -22.92
CA ALA A 642 7.81 -5.81 -22.77
C ALA A 642 8.73 -5.83 -21.55
N GLY A 643 9.53 -4.78 -21.34
CA GLY A 643 10.37 -4.64 -20.14
C GLY A 643 9.56 -4.69 -18.85
N ARG A 644 8.43 -3.99 -18.83
CA ARG A 644 7.49 -3.96 -17.70
C ARG A 644 6.80 -5.31 -17.49
N LEU A 645 6.39 -6.00 -18.57
CA LEU A 645 5.77 -7.32 -18.48
C LEU A 645 6.72 -8.37 -17.92
N ALA A 646 8.00 -8.33 -18.31
CA ALA A 646 9.03 -9.19 -17.72
C ALA A 646 9.07 -9.08 -16.18
N ASP A 647 9.02 -7.83 -15.68
CA ASP A 647 9.01 -7.56 -14.23
C ASP A 647 7.66 -7.97 -13.59
N PHE A 648 6.53 -7.82 -14.26
CA PHE A 648 5.23 -8.30 -13.77
C PHE A 648 5.13 -9.82 -13.70
N ILE A 649 5.71 -10.56 -14.62
CA ILE A 649 5.74 -12.02 -14.58
C ILE A 649 6.48 -12.51 -13.32
N ASP A 650 7.65 -11.92 -13.05
CA ASP A 650 8.43 -12.26 -11.86
C ASP A 650 7.71 -11.86 -10.55
N LEU A 651 7.13 -10.65 -10.52
CA LEU A 651 6.33 -10.19 -9.37
C LEU A 651 5.09 -11.07 -9.14
N GLY A 652 4.37 -11.44 -10.19
CA GLY A 652 3.18 -12.29 -10.09
C GLY A 652 3.50 -13.64 -9.44
N GLU A 653 4.66 -14.21 -9.76
CA GLU A 653 5.14 -15.42 -9.11
C GLU A 653 5.43 -15.18 -7.61
N LEU A 654 6.10 -14.08 -7.26
CA LEU A 654 6.37 -13.74 -5.86
C LEU A 654 5.08 -13.50 -5.08
N MET A 655 4.08 -12.85 -5.68
CA MET A 655 2.76 -12.64 -5.06
C MET A 655 2.06 -13.97 -4.76
N ALA A 656 2.13 -14.93 -5.68
CA ALA A 656 1.56 -16.27 -5.48
C ALA A 656 2.31 -17.06 -4.40
N ILE A 657 3.64 -16.97 -4.35
CA ILE A 657 4.49 -17.58 -3.31
C ILE A 657 4.13 -17.00 -1.93
N ASP A 658 4.07 -15.68 -1.80
CA ASP A 658 3.74 -15.01 -0.53
C ASP A 658 2.33 -15.37 -0.06
N ALA A 659 1.34 -15.36 -0.97
CA ALA A 659 -0.02 -15.76 -0.67
C ALA A 659 -0.16 -17.24 -0.25
N LEU A 660 0.62 -18.13 -0.86
CA LEU A 660 0.64 -19.55 -0.49
C LEU A 660 1.28 -19.77 0.87
N ASN A 661 2.36 -19.04 1.17
CA ASN A 661 3.07 -19.11 2.44
C ASN A 661 2.26 -18.56 3.63
N ARG A 662 1.35 -17.61 3.39
CA ARG A 662 0.53 -16.98 4.43
C ARG A 662 -0.79 -17.75 4.62
N GLU A 663 -0.80 -18.69 5.56
CA GLU A 663 -1.94 -19.55 5.86
C GLU A 663 -2.91 -18.90 6.86
N GLU A 664 -3.49 -17.79 6.45
CA GLU A 664 -4.53 -17.04 7.17
C GLU A 664 -5.40 -16.27 6.18
N SER A 665 -6.44 -15.60 6.67
CA SER A 665 -7.16 -14.56 5.93
C SER A 665 -7.12 -13.25 6.70
N CYS A 666 -6.61 -12.20 6.07
CA CYS A 666 -6.55 -10.84 6.62
C CYS A 666 -6.69 -9.80 5.50
N GLY A 667 -7.58 -8.83 5.67
CA GLY A 667 -7.81 -7.75 4.73
C GLY A 667 -7.99 -8.19 3.28
N GLY A 668 -7.11 -7.71 2.39
CA GLY A 668 -7.09 -8.08 0.97
C GLY A 668 -6.55 -9.47 0.67
N HIS A 669 -5.94 -10.14 1.64
CA HIS A 669 -5.51 -11.53 1.54
C HIS A 669 -6.58 -12.46 2.13
N PHE A 670 -7.39 -13.07 1.26
CA PHE A 670 -8.44 -13.97 1.67
C PHE A 670 -8.19 -15.37 1.12
N ARG A 671 -8.05 -16.35 2.04
CA ARG A 671 -7.85 -17.77 1.77
C ARG A 671 -9.13 -18.51 2.10
N GLU A 672 -9.68 -19.24 1.14
CA GLU A 672 -10.93 -19.99 1.27
C GLU A 672 -10.87 -21.06 2.38
N GLU A 673 -9.67 -21.58 2.65
CA GLU A 673 -9.44 -22.55 3.72
C GLU A 673 -9.38 -21.91 5.11
N HIS A 674 -9.18 -20.59 5.19
CA HIS A 674 -9.03 -19.83 6.43
C HIS A 674 -10.18 -18.87 6.64
N GLN A 675 -11.37 -19.40 6.84
CA GLN A 675 -12.62 -18.69 7.11
C GLN A 675 -13.21 -19.09 8.47
N THR A 676 -14.01 -18.19 9.05
CA THR A 676 -14.91 -18.52 10.15
C THR A 676 -16.12 -19.32 9.66
N LYS A 677 -16.93 -19.84 10.57
CA LYS A 677 -18.19 -20.53 10.23
C LYS A 677 -19.18 -19.61 9.50
N ASP A 678 -19.04 -18.30 9.64
CA ASP A 678 -19.87 -17.27 9.03
C ASP A 678 -19.30 -16.76 7.69
N ASN A 679 -18.34 -17.45 7.09
CA ASN A 679 -17.63 -17.05 5.86
C ASN A 679 -16.93 -15.69 5.97
N GLU A 680 -16.42 -15.34 7.15
CA GLU A 680 -15.58 -14.17 7.37
C GLU A 680 -14.11 -14.56 7.45
N ALA A 681 -13.22 -13.58 7.22
CA ALA A 681 -11.79 -13.79 7.28
C ALA A 681 -11.33 -14.29 8.66
N LYS A 682 -10.56 -15.37 8.69
CA LYS A 682 -9.97 -15.94 9.90
C LYS A 682 -8.50 -15.61 9.95
N ARG A 683 -8.15 -14.61 10.74
CA ARG A 683 -6.77 -14.20 10.99
C ARG A 683 -6.08 -15.16 11.96
N ASN A 684 -4.78 -15.34 11.77
CA ASN A 684 -3.92 -16.12 12.67
C ASN A 684 -2.77 -15.23 13.16
N ASP A 685 -2.97 -14.57 14.30
CA ASP A 685 -1.98 -13.65 14.87
C ASP A 685 -0.79 -14.37 15.52
N GLU A 686 -0.95 -15.63 15.89
CA GLU A 686 0.10 -16.42 16.53
C GLU A 686 1.26 -16.69 15.56
N ASP A 687 0.95 -17.08 14.33
CA ASP A 687 1.94 -17.51 13.35
C ASP A 687 2.25 -16.43 12.31
N PHE A 688 1.33 -15.46 12.06
CA PHE A 688 1.42 -14.53 10.94
C PHE A 688 1.40 -13.04 11.33
N ALA A 689 1.57 -12.68 12.62
CA ALA A 689 1.77 -11.28 13.03
C ALA A 689 3.18 -10.78 12.64
N TYR A 690 3.49 -10.80 11.34
CA TYR A 690 4.78 -10.33 10.81
C TYR A 690 4.62 -9.68 9.44
N VAL A 691 5.61 -8.86 9.09
CA VAL A 691 5.84 -8.40 7.72
C VAL A 691 6.64 -9.45 6.99
N SER A 692 6.11 -10.02 5.89
CA SER A 692 6.91 -10.87 5.00
C SER A 692 7.79 -9.98 4.13
N ALA A 693 9.10 -10.11 4.26
CA ALA A 693 10.06 -9.38 3.42
C ALA A 693 10.90 -10.37 2.62
N TRP A 694 10.79 -10.29 1.32
CA TRP A 694 11.40 -11.23 0.39
C TRP A 694 12.69 -10.68 -0.20
N GLU A 695 13.71 -11.51 -0.23
CA GLU A 695 15.01 -11.25 -0.84
C GLU A 695 15.20 -12.17 -2.05
N ILE A 696 15.76 -11.66 -3.14
CA ILE A 696 16.20 -12.48 -4.27
C ILE A 696 17.56 -13.07 -3.94
N THR A 697 17.67 -14.39 -4.02
CA THR A 697 18.88 -15.15 -3.79
C THR A 697 19.17 -16.08 -4.97
N GLU A 698 20.32 -16.78 -4.93
CA GLU A 698 20.61 -17.83 -5.92
C GLU A 698 19.55 -18.95 -5.97
N LYS A 699 18.86 -19.20 -4.84
CA LYS A 699 17.75 -20.17 -4.72
C LYS A 699 16.39 -19.57 -5.06
N LYS A 700 16.36 -18.40 -5.68
CA LYS A 700 15.23 -17.63 -6.15
C LYS A 700 14.66 -16.64 -5.12
N TYR A 701 14.09 -17.08 -4.00
CA TYR A 701 13.52 -16.19 -2.97
C TYR A 701 13.80 -16.72 -1.57
N LYS A 702 14.15 -15.79 -0.66
CA LYS A 702 14.29 -16.03 0.77
C LYS A 702 13.31 -15.13 1.53
N LEU A 703 12.53 -15.74 2.43
CA LEU A 703 11.62 -15.01 3.32
C LEU A 703 12.36 -14.56 4.57
N HIS A 704 12.28 -13.27 4.85
CA HIS A 704 12.61 -12.67 6.14
C HIS A 704 11.30 -12.25 6.82
N LYS A 705 11.20 -12.49 8.14
CA LYS A 705 10.01 -12.15 8.93
C LYS A 705 10.35 -11.04 9.91
N GLU A 706 9.75 -9.87 9.73
CA GLU A 706 9.79 -8.82 10.74
C GLU A 706 8.56 -8.96 11.63
N GLN A 707 8.78 -9.29 12.90
CA GLN A 707 7.68 -9.48 13.85
C GLN A 707 6.99 -8.15 14.16
N LEU A 708 5.67 -8.20 14.23
CA LEU A 708 4.82 -7.07 14.59
C LEU A 708 4.35 -7.23 16.03
N ASP A 709 4.74 -6.29 16.88
CA ASP A 709 4.33 -6.22 18.28
C ASP A 709 3.34 -5.06 18.45
N PHE A 710 2.23 -5.33 19.16
CA PHE A 710 1.17 -4.38 19.44
C PHE A 710 1.15 -4.06 20.94
N GLU A 711 1.64 -2.88 21.29
CA GLU A 711 1.76 -2.41 22.68
C GLU A 711 0.62 -1.46 23.06
N SER A 712 0.08 -0.75 22.08
CA SER A 712 -0.85 0.36 22.28
C SER A 712 -2.27 0.02 21.86
N VAL A 713 -2.47 -1.08 21.13
CA VAL A 713 -3.78 -1.58 20.71
C VAL A 713 -3.99 -3.03 21.10
N LYS A 714 -5.20 -3.36 21.51
CA LYS A 714 -5.62 -4.74 21.77
C LYS A 714 -5.96 -5.42 20.45
N LEU A 715 -5.42 -6.64 20.26
CA LEU A 715 -5.80 -7.48 19.12
C LEU A 715 -7.27 -7.90 19.27
N THR A 716 -8.08 -7.55 18.31
CA THR A 716 -9.51 -7.92 18.26
C THR A 716 -9.88 -8.40 16.87
N THR A 717 -10.86 -9.26 16.78
CA THR A 717 -11.44 -9.65 15.49
C THR A 717 -12.29 -8.51 14.95
N ARG A 718 -12.19 -8.24 13.65
CA ARG A 718 -13.12 -7.31 12.99
C ARG A 718 -14.50 -7.96 12.92
N SER A 719 -15.53 -7.22 13.29
CA SER A 719 -16.92 -7.63 13.13
C SER A 719 -17.71 -6.48 12.56
N TYR A 720 -18.56 -6.76 11.60
CA TYR A 720 -19.45 -5.82 10.92
C TYR A 720 -20.92 -6.24 10.99
N LYS A 721 -21.19 -7.30 11.77
CA LYS A 721 -22.54 -7.82 12.05
C LYS A 721 -23.20 -7.09 13.20
#